data_d6a1aaf8019965e1a199bf518b6cb738
#
_entry.id   d6a1aaf8019965e1a199bf518b6cb738
#
_cell.length_a   1.000
_cell.length_b   1.000
_cell.length_c   1.000
_cell.angle_alpha   90.00
_cell.angle_beta   90.00
_cell.angle_gamma   90.00
#
_symmetry.space_group_name_H-M   'P 1'
#
loop_
_entity.id
_entity.type
_entity.pdbx_description
1 polymer ?
#
loop_
_entity_poly.entity_id
_entity_poly.type
_entity_poly.pdbx_seq_one_letter_code
_entity_poly.pdbx_strand_id
1 'polypeptide(L)'
;MNRLYTLFFLSVLSLFSPVFGQRVTRTFNDVSMSEALKWINELNGEYNISFLYNELEDFRVTTSVKNKSVPDAIQQLIGFYPIKMTVQGKEIAVECPQKASTRYKGTILDETGQPLPYANVALLSPRDSTLITGGVTNESGLFVIPCDQNGILARITYVGYRPVYRHCKTPHLGTIKMQPDQYTLGSVTVKGERPQYQMTTGGMTVNVTGTVLSDMGTGIDVLGQLPRVDVKGDGQVSVFGSGTPLIYINNRPIQSNTELSRLKSGDIKSIDVITSPGARYKKNVSSVIRIYTVKPQGDGFSISTITNVRNNHEWGGYQDINVKYRTHGLELFAEGYWRSAWMGEDNVINNDLFLEDGTVHVDQTGDTKFRSKSHYEQVGFNYDINDNHSLGASYTLSGVNIKNGSVIGEQQIWNNGVLEGSVWHDALVNRKQNPLHDVNMYYVGKVDQLSIDFNGTWYRRNERNTDERTELSDELDDRHVLTQSRQCNQMTAAKLILSHPLWKGTASIGTELTFTRTDGTYSNDDQSHLSSDTRIRENNSAGFAEYDFTLGNFTFGAGLRFEHINSDYYSSGIREEEPSRTYNDWFPNASVAWKKDKWNWQLNYSRRINRPSYFQLRNFIQYDNRYTYEGGNPLLRPQLNHRLELSAIYSWLSLQVRYTYSQSTMCWVPVLEPDNRYILLCTRNYGDAQRLFASLVAAPRFGIYRPTVTLSFNKVFFDAKQYGSRLTHHKPLWRFELRNTFVLPHSWTAVLGVRVASDADDEFQSVKHYWTVGARINKSFFKKALLVNLYADDIFKTSQERWTTYGIGTNITKDCYNFDRTIGLTVTYNFNVTRSKYKGTGAGNDEKSRL
;
A
#
# COMPACT_ATOMS: atom_id res chain seq x y z
N MET A 1 -19.93 -29.89 16.11
CA MET A 1 -19.32 -29.03 15.08
C MET A 1 -17.79 -29.21 14.91
N ASN A 2 -17.04 -29.53 15.96
CA ASN A 2 -15.58 -29.72 15.87
C ASN A 2 -15.10 -30.99 15.12
N ARG A 3 -15.94 -32.00 14.93
CA ARG A 3 -15.51 -33.21 14.17
C ARG A 3 -15.67 -33.13 12.67
N LEU A 4 -16.45 -32.17 12.14
CA LEU A 4 -16.59 -31.96 10.70
C LEU A 4 -15.40 -31.19 10.12
N TYR A 5 -14.81 -30.28 10.85
CA TYR A 5 -13.65 -29.49 10.40
C TYR A 5 -12.38 -30.34 10.31
N THR A 6 -12.22 -31.31 11.22
CA THR A 6 -11.06 -32.23 11.19
C THR A 6 -11.12 -33.21 10.02
N LEU A 7 -12.32 -33.64 9.63
CA LEU A 7 -12.53 -34.51 8.45
C LEU A 7 -12.34 -33.76 7.13
N PHE A 8 -12.73 -32.48 7.06
CA PHE A 8 -12.50 -31.66 5.87
C PHE A 8 -11.01 -31.36 5.68
N PHE A 9 -10.28 -31.10 6.76
CA PHE A 9 -8.83 -30.85 6.70
C PHE A 9 -8.04 -32.11 6.32
N LEU A 10 -8.46 -33.30 6.79
CA LEU A 10 -7.85 -34.58 6.43
C LEU A 10 -8.21 -35.04 5.01
N SER A 11 -9.39 -34.70 4.48
CA SER A 11 -9.78 -35.04 3.10
C SER A 11 -9.07 -34.16 2.06
N VAL A 12 -8.69 -32.93 2.41
CA VAL A 12 -7.89 -32.06 1.54
C VAL A 12 -6.41 -32.48 1.50
N LEU A 13 -5.90 -33.07 2.58
CA LEU A 13 -4.53 -33.61 2.60
C LEU A 13 -4.37 -34.91 1.78
N SER A 14 -5.44 -35.68 1.58
CA SER A 14 -5.37 -36.94 0.82
C SER A 14 -5.45 -36.80 -0.69
N LEU A 15 -5.67 -35.58 -1.21
CA LEU A 15 -5.73 -35.31 -2.67
C LEU A 15 -4.35 -34.95 -3.29
N PHE A 16 -3.30 -34.83 -2.48
CA PHE A 16 -1.94 -34.58 -2.97
C PHE A 16 -1.08 -35.83 -2.86
N SER A 17 -1.31 -36.80 -3.75
CA SER A 17 -0.28 -37.81 -4.03
C SER A 17 0.75 -37.12 -4.93
N PRO A 18 2.02 -36.95 -4.51
CA PRO A 18 3.04 -36.40 -5.39
C PRO A 18 3.32 -37.48 -6.46
N VAL A 19 3.07 -37.16 -7.71
CA VAL A 19 3.64 -37.89 -8.84
C VAL A 19 5.13 -37.59 -8.80
N PHE A 20 5.93 -38.51 -8.27
CA PHE A 20 7.39 -38.43 -8.32
C PHE A 20 7.81 -38.77 -9.75
N GLY A 21 8.00 -37.77 -10.61
CA GLY A 21 8.77 -37.91 -11.84
C GLY A 21 10.22 -38.27 -11.48
N GLN A 22 10.85 -39.11 -12.29
CA GLN A 22 12.22 -39.57 -12.09
C GLN A 22 13.19 -38.38 -12.03
N ARG A 23 14.03 -38.31 -11.00
CA ARG A 23 14.93 -37.19 -10.76
C ARG A 23 16.38 -37.57 -10.99
N VAL A 24 17.12 -36.70 -11.66
CA VAL A 24 18.55 -36.88 -12.02
C VAL A 24 19.44 -36.29 -10.95
N THR A 25 20.42 -37.10 -10.48
CA THR A 25 21.49 -36.65 -9.59
C THR A 25 22.80 -37.25 -10.06
N ARG A 26 23.70 -36.41 -10.61
CA ARG A 26 25.03 -36.82 -11.04
C ARG A 26 25.96 -35.63 -11.20
N THR A 27 27.25 -35.83 -10.90
CA THR A 27 28.33 -34.89 -11.26
C THR A 27 28.98 -35.34 -12.54
N PHE A 28 29.00 -34.48 -13.55
CA PHE A 28 29.73 -34.63 -14.80
C PHE A 28 31.03 -33.82 -14.69
N ASN A 29 32.14 -34.41 -15.08
CA ASN A 29 33.45 -33.76 -15.09
C ASN A 29 34.11 -34.02 -16.42
N ASP A 30 34.19 -33.00 -17.28
CA ASP A 30 34.77 -33.04 -18.61
C ASP A 30 34.23 -34.19 -19.49
N VAL A 31 32.91 -34.42 -19.44
CA VAL A 31 32.20 -35.45 -20.24
C VAL A 31 31.65 -34.80 -21.49
N SER A 32 31.62 -35.49 -22.64
CA SER A 32 30.99 -34.97 -23.84
C SER A 32 29.46 -34.78 -23.60
N MET A 33 28.85 -33.78 -24.24
CA MET A 33 27.41 -33.56 -24.15
C MET A 33 26.63 -34.78 -24.63
N SER A 34 27.11 -35.42 -25.70
CA SER A 34 26.52 -36.66 -26.25
C SER A 34 26.51 -37.81 -25.25
N GLU A 35 27.66 -38.02 -24.52
CA GLU A 35 27.72 -39.04 -23.48
C GLU A 35 26.86 -38.69 -22.26
N ALA A 36 26.82 -37.42 -21.88
CA ALA A 36 25.98 -36.98 -20.78
C ALA A 36 24.49 -37.18 -21.07
N LEU A 37 24.05 -36.83 -22.29
CA LEU A 37 22.66 -37.06 -22.75
C LEU A 37 22.33 -38.55 -22.88
N LYS A 38 23.28 -39.36 -23.42
CA LYS A 38 23.11 -40.81 -23.51
C LYS A 38 22.89 -41.40 -22.11
N TRP A 39 23.68 -41.00 -21.15
CA TRP A 39 23.57 -41.47 -19.76
C TRP A 39 22.19 -41.08 -19.14
N ILE A 40 21.74 -39.85 -19.36
CA ILE A 40 20.41 -39.43 -18.86
C ILE A 40 19.30 -40.23 -19.55
N ASN A 41 19.45 -40.53 -20.85
CA ASN A 41 18.46 -41.30 -21.60
C ASN A 41 18.39 -42.77 -21.15
N GLU A 42 19.52 -43.41 -20.82
CA GLU A 42 19.59 -44.75 -20.27
C GLU A 42 19.00 -44.91 -18.88
N LEU A 43 19.08 -43.86 -18.08
CA LEU A 43 18.55 -43.84 -16.70
C LEU A 43 17.07 -43.47 -16.60
N ASN A 44 16.51 -42.89 -17.64
CA ASN A 44 15.21 -42.31 -17.66
C ASN A 44 14.21 -43.18 -18.40
N GLY A 45 13.13 -43.56 -17.70
CA GLY A 45 11.97 -44.27 -18.29
C GLY A 45 10.80 -43.39 -18.67
N GLU A 46 10.90 -42.06 -18.49
CA GLU A 46 9.78 -41.13 -18.67
C GLU A 46 9.82 -40.36 -19.99
N TYR A 47 11.05 -39.99 -20.44
CA TYR A 47 11.25 -39.19 -21.64
C TYR A 47 12.10 -39.94 -22.67
N ASN A 48 11.83 -39.74 -23.95
CA ASN A 48 12.65 -40.20 -25.07
C ASN A 48 13.53 -39.03 -25.56
N ILE A 49 14.84 -39.11 -25.35
CA ILE A 49 15.77 -38.03 -25.68
C ILE A 49 16.45 -38.32 -27.00
N SER A 50 16.16 -37.53 -28.02
CA SER A 50 16.74 -37.64 -29.36
C SER A 50 17.80 -36.54 -29.59
N PHE A 51 18.95 -36.95 -30.10
CA PHE A 51 20.06 -36.06 -30.45
C PHE A 51 20.99 -36.73 -31.46
N LEU A 52 21.74 -35.91 -32.21
CA LEU A 52 22.76 -36.40 -33.12
C LEU A 52 24.13 -36.42 -32.37
N TYR A 53 24.66 -37.62 -32.18
CA TYR A 53 25.87 -37.85 -31.38
C TYR A 53 27.06 -36.97 -31.85
N ASN A 54 27.34 -36.99 -33.16
CA ASN A 54 28.47 -36.27 -33.74
C ASN A 54 28.30 -34.72 -33.72
N GLU A 55 27.06 -34.24 -33.60
CA GLU A 55 26.83 -32.79 -33.50
C GLU A 55 27.14 -32.22 -32.10
N LEU A 56 27.05 -33.06 -31.08
CA LEU A 56 27.14 -32.62 -29.67
C LEU A 56 28.42 -33.14 -28.95
N GLU A 57 29.19 -34.01 -29.60
CA GLU A 57 30.35 -34.66 -29.00
C GLU A 57 31.47 -33.69 -28.58
N ASP A 58 31.67 -32.60 -29.32
CA ASP A 58 32.70 -31.60 -29.02
C ASP A 58 32.37 -30.70 -27.83
N PHE A 59 31.07 -30.60 -27.42
CA PHE A 59 30.65 -29.79 -26.28
C PHE A 59 30.91 -30.55 -24.99
N ARG A 60 31.80 -30.04 -24.13
CA ARG A 60 32.25 -30.69 -22.90
C ARG A 60 31.45 -30.16 -21.70
N VAL A 61 30.96 -31.07 -20.88
CA VAL A 61 30.13 -30.75 -19.71
C VAL A 61 30.90 -30.98 -18.42
N THR A 62 30.94 -29.92 -17.58
CA THR A 62 31.45 -30.01 -16.21
C THR A 62 30.42 -29.33 -15.33
N THR A 63 29.56 -30.10 -14.66
CA THR A 63 28.54 -29.57 -13.77
C THR A 63 28.01 -30.65 -12.82
N SER A 64 27.40 -30.25 -11.69
CA SER A 64 26.80 -31.16 -10.73
C SER A 64 25.28 -30.99 -10.71
N VAL A 65 24.58 -31.94 -11.32
CA VAL A 65 23.12 -32.00 -11.28
C VAL A 65 22.66 -32.66 -10.00
N LYS A 66 21.78 -32.02 -9.21
CA LYS A 66 21.28 -32.59 -7.96
C LYS A 66 19.75 -32.51 -7.92
N ASN A 67 19.12 -33.68 -7.86
CA ASN A 67 17.67 -33.86 -7.67
C ASN A 67 16.81 -33.03 -8.65
N LYS A 68 17.18 -33.05 -9.96
CA LYS A 68 16.45 -32.27 -10.99
C LYS A 68 15.56 -33.18 -11.83
N SER A 69 14.51 -32.61 -12.42
CA SER A 69 13.73 -33.28 -13.47
C SER A 69 14.61 -33.51 -14.70
N VAL A 70 14.24 -34.44 -15.57
CA VAL A 70 15.03 -34.75 -16.78
C VAL A 70 15.17 -33.53 -17.70
N PRO A 71 14.10 -32.72 -18.00
CA PRO A 71 14.28 -31.50 -18.77
C PRO A 71 15.17 -30.45 -18.09
N ASP A 72 15.03 -30.26 -16.78
CA ASP A 72 15.87 -29.28 -16.04
C ASP A 72 17.33 -29.73 -15.96
N ALA A 73 17.57 -31.03 -15.86
CA ALA A 73 18.92 -31.60 -15.90
C ALA A 73 19.56 -31.33 -17.26
N ILE A 74 18.86 -31.63 -18.36
CA ILE A 74 19.33 -31.36 -19.72
C ILE A 74 19.55 -29.86 -19.95
N GLN A 75 18.66 -29.02 -19.50
CA GLN A 75 18.82 -27.57 -19.60
C GLN A 75 20.06 -27.07 -18.85
N GLN A 76 20.39 -27.68 -17.71
CA GLN A 76 21.62 -27.36 -16.96
C GLN A 76 22.89 -27.87 -17.70
N LEU A 77 22.83 -29.05 -18.35
CA LEU A 77 23.96 -29.55 -19.17
C LEU A 77 24.22 -28.65 -20.37
N ILE A 78 23.17 -28.22 -21.06
CA ILE A 78 23.28 -27.32 -22.21
C ILE A 78 23.95 -26.00 -21.80
N GLY A 79 23.58 -25.46 -20.63
CA GLY A 79 24.17 -24.23 -20.11
C GLY A 79 24.09 -23.07 -21.11
N PHE A 80 25.23 -22.50 -21.47
CA PHE A 80 25.37 -21.39 -22.42
C PHE A 80 25.89 -21.82 -23.79
N TYR A 81 25.94 -23.11 -24.08
CA TYR A 81 26.30 -23.60 -25.41
C TYR A 81 25.20 -23.23 -26.43
N PRO A 82 25.55 -23.10 -27.73
CA PRO A 82 24.56 -22.83 -28.78
C PRO A 82 23.76 -24.11 -29.12
N ILE A 83 23.19 -24.71 -28.13
CA ILE A 83 22.41 -25.96 -28.18
C ILE A 83 20.97 -25.63 -27.76
N LYS A 84 19.99 -26.12 -28.49
CA LYS A 84 18.59 -25.93 -28.21
C LYS A 84 17.96 -27.24 -27.76
N MET A 85 17.14 -27.18 -26.72
CA MET A 85 16.27 -28.25 -26.29
C MET A 85 14.81 -27.90 -26.65
N THR A 86 14.10 -28.82 -27.21
CA THR A 86 12.67 -28.71 -27.49
C THR A 86 11.96 -29.91 -26.84
N VAL A 87 10.96 -29.65 -26.01
CA VAL A 87 10.18 -30.66 -25.30
C VAL A 87 8.77 -30.69 -25.89
N GLN A 88 8.33 -31.88 -26.41
CA GLN A 88 6.98 -32.10 -26.90
C GLN A 88 6.41 -33.35 -26.23
N GLY A 89 5.60 -33.19 -25.21
CA GLY A 89 5.08 -34.29 -24.41
C GLY A 89 6.20 -35.07 -23.73
N LYS A 90 6.41 -36.34 -24.13
CA LYS A 90 7.52 -37.18 -23.62
C LYS A 90 8.75 -37.21 -24.54
N GLU A 91 8.74 -36.50 -25.63
CA GLU A 91 9.87 -36.40 -26.57
C GLU A 91 10.70 -35.17 -26.25
N ILE A 92 12.02 -35.33 -26.11
CA ILE A 92 12.99 -34.23 -25.91
C ILE A 92 13.99 -34.30 -27.07
N ALA A 93 14.00 -33.26 -27.93
CA ALA A 93 14.98 -33.09 -28.96
C ALA A 93 16.07 -32.11 -28.53
N VAL A 94 17.35 -32.53 -28.66
CA VAL A 94 18.49 -31.66 -28.33
C VAL A 94 19.37 -31.53 -29.60
N GLU A 95 19.51 -30.33 -30.13
CA GLU A 95 20.19 -30.03 -31.39
C GLU A 95 21.06 -28.77 -31.29
N CYS A 96 22.07 -28.69 -32.11
CA CYS A 96 22.86 -27.50 -32.35
C CYS A 96 22.28 -26.79 -33.59
N PRO A 97 21.57 -25.63 -33.44
CA PRO A 97 20.95 -24.90 -34.57
C PRO A 97 22.00 -24.33 -35.56
N GLN A 98 23.21 -24.12 -35.11
CA GLN A 98 24.32 -23.61 -35.94
C GLN A 98 25.02 -24.78 -36.60
N LYS A 99 24.64 -25.11 -37.85
CA LYS A 99 25.25 -26.18 -38.65
C LYS A 99 26.48 -25.61 -39.38
N ALA A 100 27.62 -25.58 -38.68
CA ALA A 100 28.93 -25.29 -39.25
C ALA A 100 29.83 -26.52 -39.22
N SER A 101 30.55 -26.77 -40.30
CA SER A 101 31.47 -27.89 -40.43
C SER A 101 32.77 -27.68 -39.57
N THR A 102 33.09 -26.42 -39.27
CA THR A 102 34.24 -26.01 -38.50
C THR A 102 33.83 -25.48 -37.14
N ARG A 103 34.54 -25.88 -36.08
CA ARG A 103 34.28 -25.46 -34.70
C ARG A 103 35.55 -24.87 -34.09
N TYR A 104 35.48 -23.58 -33.72
CA TYR A 104 36.57 -22.89 -32.98
C TYR A 104 36.47 -23.27 -31.52
N LYS A 105 37.57 -23.81 -30.97
CA LYS A 105 37.64 -24.30 -29.59
C LYS A 105 38.94 -23.85 -28.87
N GLY A 106 38.83 -23.63 -27.57
CA GLY A 106 39.94 -23.24 -26.72
C GLY A 106 39.57 -23.21 -25.24
N THR A 107 40.56 -22.92 -24.40
CA THR A 107 40.41 -22.82 -22.95
C THR A 107 40.87 -21.45 -22.48
N ILE A 108 40.07 -20.80 -21.64
CA ILE A 108 40.40 -19.52 -21.03
C ILE A 108 40.72 -19.72 -19.55
N LEU A 109 41.94 -19.29 -19.17
CA LEU A 109 42.43 -19.36 -17.79
C LEU A 109 42.71 -17.94 -17.27
N ASP A 110 42.75 -17.78 -15.95
CA ASP A 110 43.32 -16.60 -15.29
C ASP A 110 44.86 -16.63 -15.27
N GLU A 111 45.47 -15.64 -14.64
CA GLU A 111 46.92 -15.51 -14.49
C GLU A 111 47.50 -16.64 -13.65
N THR A 112 46.72 -17.23 -12.74
CA THR A 112 47.14 -18.32 -11.86
C THR A 112 46.98 -19.70 -12.51
N GLY A 113 46.32 -19.76 -13.69
CA GLY A 113 46.02 -20.98 -14.41
C GLY A 113 44.70 -21.66 -14.00
N GLN A 114 43.81 -20.94 -13.25
CA GLN A 114 42.48 -21.45 -12.95
C GLN A 114 41.54 -21.17 -14.11
N PRO A 115 40.54 -22.02 -14.38
CA PRO A 115 39.54 -21.79 -15.40
C PRO A 115 38.73 -20.49 -15.16
N LEU A 116 38.52 -19.72 -16.23
CA LEU A 116 37.58 -18.57 -16.20
C LEU A 116 36.25 -18.99 -16.81
N PRO A 117 35.24 -19.31 -15.98
CA PRO A 117 33.90 -19.66 -16.46
C PRO A 117 33.15 -18.42 -16.93
N TYR A 118 32.34 -18.61 -17.97
CA TYR A 118 31.47 -17.57 -18.51
C TYR A 118 32.20 -16.35 -19.13
N ALA A 119 33.48 -16.52 -19.53
CA ALA A 119 34.20 -15.54 -20.30
C ALA A 119 33.59 -15.44 -21.72
N ASN A 120 33.30 -14.21 -22.17
CA ASN A 120 32.74 -13.98 -23.50
C ASN A 120 33.83 -14.15 -24.58
N VAL A 121 33.54 -14.94 -25.62
CA VAL A 121 34.37 -15.15 -26.80
C VAL A 121 33.61 -14.75 -28.04
N ALA A 122 33.97 -13.65 -28.65
CA ALA A 122 33.41 -13.15 -29.89
C ALA A 122 34.36 -13.45 -31.07
N LEU A 123 33.84 -14.09 -32.11
CA LEU A 123 34.58 -14.32 -33.36
C LEU A 123 34.20 -13.20 -34.32
N LEU A 124 35.20 -12.41 -34.69
CA LEU A 124 35.06 -11.19 -35.51
C LEU A 124 35.73 -11.39 -36.86
N SER A 125 35.23 -10.67 -37.85
CA SER A 125 35.87 -10.54 -39.16
C SER A 125 37.22 -9.83 -39.03
N PRO A 126 38.33 -10.39 -39.53
CA PRO A 126 39.63 -9.74 -39.45
C PRO A 126 39.76 -8.46 -40.29
N ARG A 127 38.84 -8.16 -41.22
CA ARG A 127 38.87 -6.98 -42.12
C ARG A 127 38.28 -5.75 -41.47
N ASP A 128 37.16 -5.88 -40.77
CA ASP A 128 36.36 -4.77 -40.26
C ASP A 128 35.93 -4.91 -38.81
N SER A 129 36.36 -6.00 -38.13
CA SER A 129 36.01 -6.32 -36.75
C SER A 129 34.49 -6.46 -36.50
N THR A 130 33.69 -6.72 -37.56
CA THR A 130 32.26 -7.03 -37.37
C THR A 130 32.09 -8.40 -36.70
N LEU A 131 31.06 -8.52 -35.86
CA LEU A 131 30.75 -9.75 -35.15
C LEU A 131 30.20 -10.79 -36.15
N ILE A 132 30.87 -11.96 -36.24
CA ILE A 132 30.41 -13.10 -37.03
C ILE A 132 29.50 -14.00 -36.15
N THR A 133 30.03 -14.46 -35.03
CA THR A 133 29.32 -15.28 -34.04
C THR A 133 30.07 -15.23 -32.70
N GLY A 134 29.58 -15.83 -31.65
CA GLY A 134 30.25 -15.87 -30.35
C GLY A 134 29.62 -16.89 -29.40
N GLY A 135 30.24 -17.03 -28.27
CA GLY A 135 29.83 -17.92 -27.18
C GLY A 135 30.48 -17.52 -25.87
N VAL A 136 30.30 -18.34 -24.86
CA VAL A 136 30.94 -18.17 -23.54
C VAL A 136 31.61 -19.49 -23.12
N THR A 137 32.59 -19.36 -22.22
CA THR A 137 33.26 -20.54 -21.64
C THR A 137 32.35 -21.27 -20.64
N ASN A 138 32.50 -22.59 -20.54
CA ASN A 138 31.84 -23.39 -19.49
C ASN A 138 32.58 -23.28 -18.15
N GLU A 139 32.14 -24.03 -17.14
CA GLU A 139 32.75 -24.05 -15.78
C GLU A 139 34.25 -24.44 -15.76
N SER A 140 34.70 -25.18 -16.76
CA SER A 140 36.12 -25.55 -16.94
C SER A 140 36.91 -24.55 -17.83
N GLY A 141 36.34 -23.40 -18.16
CA GLY A 141 36.97 -22.41 -19.01
C GLY A 141 37.00 -22.77 -20.50
N LEU A 142 36.35 -23.86 -20.92
CA LEU A 142 36.35 -24.34 -22.31
C LEU A 142 35.21 -23.64 -23.10
N PHE A 143 35.47 -23.32 -24.37
CA PHE A 143 34.44 -22.86 -25.31
C PHE A 143 34.52 -23.64 -26.62
N VAL A 144 33.35 -23.80 -27.26
CA VAL A 144 33.19 -24.39 -28.58
C VAL A 144 32.18 -23.51 -29.35
N ILE A 145 32.61 -22.89 -30.44
CA ILE A 145 31.81 -21.97 -31.25
C ILE A 145 31.83 -22.45 -32.70
N PRO A 146 30.68 -22.87 -33.28
CA PRO A 146 30.58 -23.24 -34.69
C PRO A 146 30.77 -21.99 -35.57
N CYS A 147 31.67 -22.09 -36.58
CA CYS A 147 31.92 -21.03 -37.51
C CYS A 147 32.70 -21.56 -38.71
N ASP A 148 32.18 -21.42 -39.96
CA ASP A 148 32.77 -21.88 -41.20
C ASP A 148 33.73 -20.88 -41.85
N GLN A 149 33.90 -19.71 -41.29
CA GLN A 149 34.86 -18.73 -41.81
C GLN A 149 36.31 -19.13 -41.44
N ASN A 150 37.17 -19.16 -42.46
CA ASN A 150 38.62 -19.40 -42.27
C ASN A 150 39.31 -18.06 -41.95
N GLY A 151 40.08 -18.07 -40.84
CA GLY A 151 40.77 -16.86 -40.37
C GLY A 151 39.83 -15.86 -39.71
N ILE A 152 39.78 -15.85 -38.40
CA ILE A 152 38.93 -14.97 -37.57
C ILE A 152 39.83 -14.18 -36.60
N LEU A 153 39.28 -13.06 -36.10
CA LEU A 153 39.80 -12.36 -34.96
C LEU A 153 38.96 -12.72 -33.73
N ALA A 154 39.50 -13.49 -32.80
CA ALA A 154 38.82 -13.78 -31.55
C ALA A 154 39.06 -12.65 -30.57
N ARG A 155 37.98 -12.11 -30.01
CA ARG A 155 37.98 -11.16 -28.90
C ARG A 155 37.42 -11.85 -27.66
N ILE A 156 38.26 -11.99 -26.63
CA ILE A 156 37.91 -12.58 -25.37
C ILE A 156 37.80 -11.48 -24.33
N THR A 157 36.69 -11.44 -23.61
CA THR A 157 36.41 -10.45 -22.57
C THR A 157 35.85 -11.10 -21.31
N TYR A 158 36.35 -10.67 -20.15
CA TYR A 158 35.86 -11.07 -18.84
C TYR A 158 35.91 -9.89 -17.89
N VAL A 159 34.95 -9.78 -16.96
CA VAL A 159 34.87 -8.65 -16.02
C VAL A 159 36.10 -8.68 -15.10
N GLY A 160 36.85 -7.56 -15.07
CA GLY A 160 38.05 -7.43 -14.26
C GLY A 160 39.35 -7.89 -14.96
N TYR A 161 39.30 -8.26 -16.26
CA TYR A 161 40.43 -8.68 -17.05
C TYR A 161 40.59 -7.84 -18.32
N ARG A 162 41.82 -7.68 -18.81
CA ARG A 162 42.12 -7.02 -20.07
C ARG A 162 41.56 -7.82 -21.23
N PRO A 163 40.87 -7.19 -22.19
CA PRO A 163 40.41 -7.88 -23.40
C PRO A 163 41.61 -8.51 -24.16
N VAL A 164 41.48 -9.75 -24.56
CA VAL A 164 42.47 -10.41 -25.39
C VAL A 164 41.95 -10.49 -26.83
N TYR A 165 42.77 -10.08 -27.77
CA TYR A 165 42.52 -10.18 -29.22
C TYR A 165 43.50 -11.18 -29.83
N ARG A 166 43.02 -12.17 -30.60
CA ARG A 166 43.87 -13.22 -31.19
C ARG A 166 43.43 -13.50 -32.64
N HIS A 167 44.31 -13.26 -33.57
CA HIS A 167 44.14 -13.72 -34.94
C HIS A 167 44.29 -15.21 -35.02
N CYS A 168 43.28 -15.94 -35.50
CA CYS A 168 43.26 -17.40 -35.58
C CYS A 168 43.18 -17.85 -37.02
N LYS A 169 44.20 -18.57 -37.48
CA LYS A 169 44.26 -19.21 -38.81
C LYS A 169 43.76 -20.65 -38.74
N THR A 170 43.68 -21.22 -37.57
CA THR A 170 43.19 -22.60 -37.30
C THR A 170 42.05 -22.61 -36.30
N PRO A 171 41.15 -23.58 -36.33
CA PRO A 171 40.02 -23.71 -35.40
C PRO A 171 40.42 -23.96 -33.93
N HIS A 172 41.66 -24.37 -33.66
CA HIS A 172 42.15 -24.59 -32.31
C HIS A 172 42.88 -23.36 -31.78
N LEU A 173 42.31 -22.67 -30.83
CA LEU A 173 42.88 -21.48 -30.18
C LEU A 173 43.86 -21.84 -29.07
N GLY A 174 43.83 -23.10 -28.57
CA GLY A 174 44.62 -23.53 -27.45
C GLY A 174 44.22 -22.85 -26.13
N THR A 175 45.17 -22.82 -25.21
CA THR A 175 44.96 -22.15 -23.91
C THR A 175 45.26 -20.67 -24.00
N ILE A 176 44.37 -19.83 -23.52
CA ILE A 176 44.53 -18.36 -23.49
C ILE A 176 44.49 -17.92 -22.03
N LYS A 177 45.56 -17.30 -21.54
CA LYS A 177 45.61 -16.71 -20.21
C LYS A 177 45.21 -15.25 -20.27
N MET A 178 44.25 -14.86 -19.44
CA MET A 178 43.85 -13.47 -19.29
C MET A 178 44.61 -12.81 -18.13
N GLN A 179 44.94 -11.52 -18.28
CA GLN A 179 45.61 -10.73 -17.25
C GLN A 179 44.59 -9.83 -16.55
N PRO A 180 44.63 -9.72 -15.22
CA PRO A 180 43.79 -8.78 -14.50
C PRO A 180 43.96 -7.34 -15.01
N ASP A 181 42.87 -6.61 -15.12
CA ASP A 181 42.94 -5.20 -15.45
C ASP A 181 43.17 -4.39 -14.19
N GLN A 182 44.42 -4.00 -13.96
CA GLN A 182 44.80 -3.12 -12.83
C GLN A 182 44.46 -1.67 -13.09
N TYR A 183 43.34 -1.37 -13.73
CA TYR A 183 42.81 -0.01 -13.65
C TYR A 183 42.14 0.18 -12.32
N THR A 184 42.79 0.95 -11.44
CA THR A 184 42.09 1.74 -10.43
C THR A 184 41.12 2.63 -11.21
N LEU A 185 39.90 2.19 -11.39
CA LEU A 185 38.81 3.01 -11.89
C LEU A 185 38.65 4.18 -10.93
N GLY A 186 39.28 5.31 -11.25
CA GLY A 186 38.71 6.58 -10.87
C GLY A 186 37.25 6.53 -11.36
N SER A 187 36.34 6.31 -10.45
CA SER A 187 34.93 6.08 -10.73
C SER A 187 34.34 7.31 -11.40
N VAL A 188 34.32 7.32 -12.70
CA VAL A 188 33.28 8.05 -13.45
C VAL A 188 32.27 7.00 -13.89
N THR A 189 31.53 6.51 -12.91
CA THR A 189 30.28 5.84 -13.20
C THR A 189 29.30 6.93 -13.57
N VAL A 190 29.13 7.24 -14.85
CA VAL A 190 27.93 7.87 -15.36
C VAL A 190 26.86 6.79 -15.30
N LYS A 191 26.41 6.46 -14.09
CA LYS A 191 25.07 5.94 -13.88
C LYS A 191 24.18 7.13 -14.23
N GLY A 192 23.46 7.06 -15.33
CA GLY A 192 22.30 7.90 -15.54
C GLY A 192 21.39 7.65 -14.32
N GLU A 193 21.55 8.45 -13.27
CA GLU A 193 20.70 8.36 -12.09
C GLU A 193 19.30 8.71 -12.58
N ARG A 194 18.40 7.72 -12.53
CA ARG A 194 16.98 8.03 -12.70
C ARG A 194 16.62 9.09 -11.68
N PRO A 195 15.99 10.20 -12.09
CA PRO A 195 15.61 11.23 -11.13
C PRO A 195 14.78 10.58 -10.02
N GLN A 196 15.07 10.91 -8.76
CA GLN A 196 14.37 10.32 -7.61
C GLN A 196 12.87 10.57 -7.69
N TYR A 197 12.46 11.73 -8.22
CA TYR A 197 11.07 12.14 -8.36
C TYR A 197 10.75 12.43 -9.83
N GLN A 198 9.61 11.94 -10.30
CA GLN A 198 9.08 12.21 -11.65
C GLN A 198 7.59 12.48 -11.52
N MET A 199 7.09 13.52 -12.23
CA MET A 199 5.65 13.73 -12.34
C MET A 199 5.06 12.76 -13.36
N THR A 200 3.89 12.25 -13.01
CA THR A 200 3.03 11.40 -13.84
C THR A 200 1.63 11.97 -13.89
N THR A 201 0.78 11.46 -14.77
CA THR A 201 -0.60 11.88 -14.85
C THR A 201 -1.28 11.73 -13.48
N GLY A 202 -1.71 12.85 -12.88
CA GLY A 202 -2.39 12.86 -11.58
C GLY A 202 -1.49 12.83 -10.33
N GLY A 203 -0.14 12.74 -10.45
CA GLY A 203 0.71 12.62 -9.27
C GLY A 203 2.21 12.61 -9.52
N MET A 204 2.95 11.97 -8.64
CA MET A 204 4.40 11.90 -8.63
C MET A 204 4.85 10.44 -8.47
N THR A 205 5.79 10.00 -9.32
CA THR A 205 6.52 8.74 -9.14
C THR A 205 7.83 8.97 -8.42
N VAL A 206 8.09 8.19 -7.39
CA VAL A 206 9.34 8.15 -6.64
C VAL A 206 10.08 6.86 -6.96
N ASN A 207 11.28 6.96 -7.54
CA ASN A 207 12.13 5.82 -7.77
C ASN A 207 12.81 5.41 -6.46
N VAL A 208 12.68 4.13 -6.08
CA VAL A 208 13.27 3.57 -4.85
C VAL A 208 14.51 2.75 -5.17
N THR A 209 14.45 1.86 -6.16
CA THR A 209 15.61 1.05 -6.58
C THR A 209 16.80 1.93 -6.97
N GLY A 210 17.96 1.65 -6.41
CA GLY A 210 19.19 2.42 -6.68
C GLY A 210 19.24 3.77 -5.99
N THR A 211 18.29 4.07 -5.11
CA THR A 211 18.30 5.26 -4.25
C THR A 211 18.47 4.86 -2.79
N VAL A 212 18.66 5.83 -1.92
CA VAL A 212 18.72 5.62 -0.45
C VAL A 212 17.47 5.00 0.11
N LEU A 213 16.34 5.28 -0.54
CA LEU A 213 15.05 4.76 -0.10
C LEU A 213 15.05 3.23 -0.08
N SER A 214 15.89 2.58 -0.90
CA SER A 214 16.05 1.12 -0.88
C SER A 214 16.72 0.58 0.39
N ASP A 215 17.32 1.43 1.22
CA ASP A 215 18.05 1.07 2.43
C ASP A 215 17.32 1.47 3.72
N MET A 216 16.08 1.99 3.61
CA MET A 216 15.31 2.51 4.75
C MET A 216 14.70 1.43 5.66
N GLY A 217 14.72 0.17 5.26
CA GLY A 217 14.16 -0.94 6.01
C GLY A 217 12.87 -1.45 5.39
N THR A 218 11.75 -0.87 5.69
CA THR A 218 10.42 -1.32 5.26
C THR A 218 9.73 -0.34 4.30
N GLY A 219 8.62 -0.78 3.67
CA GLY A 219 7.82 0.09 2.82
C GLY A 219 7.20 1.26 3.58
N ILE A 220 6.83 1.07 4.83
CA ILE A 220 6.29 2.16 5.66
C ILE A 220 7.38 3.19 5.99
N ASP A 221 8.61 2.75 6.22
CA ASP A 221 9.76 3.66 6.43
C ASP A 221 10.06 4.45 5.15
N VAL A 222 9.94 3.81 3.98
CA VAL A 222 10.06 4.49 2.68
C VAL A 222 8.96 5.53 2.51
N LEU A 223 7.69 5.17 2.77
CA LEU A 223 6.57 6.10 2.66
C LEU A 223 6.77 7.31 3.57
N GLY A 224 7.22 7.10 4.80
CA GLY A 224 7.54 8.17 5.71
C GLY A 224 8.68 9.09 5.25
N GLN A 225 9.47 8.71 4.24
CA GLN A 225 10.50 9.57 3.62
C GLN A 225 10.00 10.29 2.36
N LEU A 226 8.78 9.97 1.90
CA LEU A 226 8.26 10.60 0.70
C LEU A 226 7.74 12.01 1.00
N PRO A 227 7.94 12.94 0.07
CA PRO A 227 7.31 14.25 0.17
C PRO A 227 5.78 14.11 0.30
N ARG A 228 5.17 14.87 1.20
CA ARG A 228 3.72 14.94 1.43
C ARG A 228 3.10 13.70 2.08
N VAL A 229 3.82 12.63 2.25
CA VAL A 229 3.31 11.44 2.94
C VAL A 229 3.69 11.55 4.41
N ASP A 230 2.69 11.50 5.26
CA ASP A 230 2.84 11.48 6.70
C ASP A 230 2.54 10.07 7.23
N VAL A 231 3.41 9.56 8.08
CA VAL A 231 3.25 8.26 8.72
C VAL A 231 3.28 8.47 10.22
N LYS A 232 2.16 8.22 10.89
CA LYS A 232 2.04 8.29 12.35
C LYS A 232 2.74 7.11 13.03
N GLY A 233 2.99 7.22 14.33
CA GLY A 233 3.63 6.17 15.13
C GLY A 233 2.89 4.82 15.13
N ASP A 234 1.57 4.82 14.93
CA ASP A 234 0.74 3.63 14.80
C ASP A 234 0.80 2.99 13.39
N GLY A 235 1.53 3.58 12.45
CA GLY A 235 1.66 3.14 11.07
C GLY A 235 0.55 3.68 10.15
N GLN A 236 -0.31 4.57 10.61
CA GLN A 236 -1.31 5.22 9.77
C GLN A 236 -0.61 6.14 8.75
N VAL A 237 -0.97 5.97 7.47
CA VAL A 237 -0.44 6.75 6.35
C VAL A 237 -1.45 7.79 5.93
N SER A 238 -1.02 9.03 5.79
CA SER A 238 -1.83 10.11 5.23
C SER A 238 -1.05 10.88 4.16
N VAL A 239 -1.76 11.48 3.22
CA VAL A 239 -1.21 12.42 2.26
C VAL A 239 -1.65 13.81 2.67
N PHE A 240 -0.69 14.65 3.06
CA PHE A 240 -0.98 15.98 3.60
C PHE A 240 -1.84 16.80 2.65
N GLY A 241 -2.92 17.40 3.17
CA GLY A 241 -3.92 18.12 2.39
C GLY A 241 -4.85 17.23 1.54
N SER A 242 -4.71 15.89 1.58
CA SER A 242 -5.55 14.94 0.85
C SER A 242 -6.12 13.82 1.73
N GLY A 243 -5.73 13.77 3.01
CA GLY A 243 -6.22 12.76 3.95
C GLY A 243 -5.64 11.36 3.73
N THR A 244 -6.37 10.33 4.13
CA THR A 244 -5.94 8.92 4.01
C THR A 244 -5.97 8.46 2.56
N PRO A 245 -4.84 7.98 1.99
CA PRO A 245 -4.78 7.49 0.63
C PRO A 245 -5.32 6.05 0.51
N LEU A 246 -5.84 5.70 -0.67
CA LEU A 246 -5.92 4.32 -1.09
C LEU A 246 -4.51 3.83 -1.49
N ILE A 247 -4.02 2.77 -0.84
CA ILE A 247 -2.67 2.26 -1.10
C ILE A 247 -2.74 0.93 -1.84
N TYR A 248 -1.93 0.81 -2.89
CA TYR A 248 -1.81 -0.39 -3.70
C TYR A 248 -0.38 -0.90 -3.71
N ILE A 249 -0.19 -2.20 -3.59
CA ILE A 249 1.06 -2.88 -3.89
C ILE A 249 0.85 -3.71 -5.17
N ASN A 250 1.55 -3.34 -6.25
CA ASN A 250 1.43 -4.00 -7.55
C ASN A 250 -0.01 -4.10 -8.07
N ASN A 251 -0.75 -3.00 -8.00
CA ASN A 251 -2.17 -2.86 -8.36
C ASN A 251 -3.18 -3.53 -7.42
N ARG A 252 -2.77 -4.26 -6.39
CA ARG A 252 -3.65 -4.79 -5.35
C ARG A 252 -3.79 -3.77 -4.21
N PRO A 253 -5.01 -3.39 -3.79
CA PRO A 253 -5.19 -2.56 -2.61
C PRO A 253 -4.70 -3.32 -1.38
N ILE A 254 -4.01 -2.62 -0.48
CA ILE A 254 -3.63 -3.19 0.82
C ILE A 254 -4.88 -3.35 1.68
N GLN A 255 -4.90 -4.38 2.51
CA GLN A 255 -5.96 -4.60 3.48
C GLN A 255 -5.60 -3.99 4.85
N SER A 256 -4.31 -3.85 5.10
CA SER A 256 -3.76 -3.28 6.33
C SER A 256 -2.42 -2.59 6.06
N ASN A 257 -2.12 -1.53 6.80
CA ASN A 257 -0.81 -0.87 6.76
C ASN A 257 0.34 -1.80 7.19
N THR A 258 0.04 -2.92 7.82
CA THR A 258 1.02 -3.96 8.16
C THR A 258 1.71 -4.54 6.91
N GLU A 259 1.01 -4.58 5.77
CA GLU A 259 1.61 -5.00 4.51
C GLU A 259 2.77 -4.08 4.08
N LEU A 260 2.69 -2.79 4.42
CA LEU A 260 3.75 -1.82 4.17
C LEU A 260 4.97 -2.06 5.08
N SER A 261 4.71 -2.45 6.32
CA SER A 261 5.77 -2.77 7.27
C SER A 261 6.53 -4.05 6.90
N ARG A 262 5.89 -4.99 6.20
CA ARG A 262 6.50 -6.23 5.69
C ARG A 262 7.27 -6.03 4.41
N LEU A 263 6.87 -5.08 3.58
CA LEU A 263 7.51 -4.82 2.31
C LEU A 263 8.92 -4.27 2.56
N LYS A 264 9.95 -5.00 2.13
CA LYS A 264 11.33 -4.50 2.23
C LYS A 264 11.53 -3.31 1.31
N SER A 265 12.19 -2.28 1.79
CA SER A 265 12.54 -1.12 0.96
C SER A 265 13.34 -1.49 -0.28
N GLY A 266 14.24 -2.48 -0.18
CA GLY A 266 15.03 -2.99 -1.31
C GLY A 266 14.21 -3.72 -2.39
N ASP A 267 13.03 -4.20 -2.05
CA ASP A 267 12.13 -4.86 -3.00
C ASP A 267 11.19 -3.87 -3.72
N ILE A 268 11.20 -2.61 -3.32
CA ILE A 268 10.39 -1.56 -3.95
C ILE A 268 11.14 -1.02 -5.17
N LYS A 269 10.51 -1.06 -6.34
CA LYS A 269 11.01 -0.47 -7.57
C LYS A 269 10.73 1.03 -7.61
N SER A 270 9.47 1.40 -7.42
CA SER A 270 9.00 2.78 -7.44
C SER A 270 7.67 2.92 -6.70
N ILE A 271 7.33 4.14 -6.33
CA ILE A 271 6.08 4.49 -5.66
C ILE A 271 5.44 5.67 -6.40
N ASP A 272 4.16 5.51 -6.79
CA ASP A 272 3.37 6.62 -7.31
C ASP A 272 2.53 7.21 -6.18
N VAL A 273 2.67 8.50 -5.94
CA VAL A 273 1.81 9.28 -5.04
C VAL A 273 0.88 10.11 -5.91
N ILE A 274 -0.35 9.66 -6.08
CA ILE A 274 -1.36 10.25 -6.96
C ILE A 274 -2.29 11.11 -6.11
N THR A 275 -2.20 12.41 -6.24
CA THR A 275 -3.02 13.40 -5.52
C THR A 275 -4.25 13.83 -6.30
N SER A 276 -4.30 13.47 -7.59
CA SER A 276 -5.45 13.69 -8.48
C SER A 276 -5.80 12.41 -9.24
N PRO A 277 -6.42 11.40 -8.57
CA PRO A 277 -6.79 10.13 -9.19
C PRO A 277 -7.77 10.30 -10.36
N GLY A 278 -7.54 9.55 -11.45
CA GLY A 278 -8.37 9.57 -12.67
C GLY A 278 -9.77 8.96 -12.51
N ALA A 279 -10.53 8.85 -13.62
CA ALA A 279 -11.93 8.41 -13.65
C ALA A 279 -12.12 6.93 -13.26
N ARG A 280 -11.08 6.10 -13.42
CA ARG A 280 -11.07 4.68 -12.97
C ARG A 280 -11.13 4.52 -11.46
N TYR A 281 -10.74 5.55 -10.70
CA TYR A 281 -10.90 5.59 -9.25
C TYR A 281 -12.22 6.23 -8.89
N LYS A 282 -12.81 5.81 -7.80
CA LYS A 282 -14.02 6.44 -7.28
C LYS A 282 -13.74 7.86 -6.77
N LYS A 283 -14.77 8.68 -6.72
CA LYS A 283 -14.63 10.13 -6.62
C LYS A 283 -14.49 10.67 -5.21
N ASN A 284 -14.69 9.82 -4.19
CA ASN A 284 -14.35 10.13 -2.80
C ASN A 284 -12.86 9.89 -2.50
N VAL A 285 -12.12 9.13 -3.34
CA VAL A 285 -10.69 8.87 -3.17
C VAL A 285 -9.90 10.15 -3.39
N SER A 286 -9.39 10.73 -2.32
CA SER A 286 -8.64 11.99 -2.37
C SER A 286 -7.21 11.83 -2.87
N SER A 287 -6.60 10.67 -2.65
CA SER A 287 -5.24 10.33 -3.08
C SER A 287 -5.05 8.83 -3.17
N VAL A 288 -4.10 8.43 -3.99
CA VAL A 288 -3.72 7.02 -4.19
C VAL A 288 -2.20 6.88 -4.09
N ILE A 289 -1.73 5.89 -3.37
CA ILE A 289 -0.33 5.49 -3.37
C ILE A 289 -0.22 4.13 -4.06
N ARG A 290 0.59 4.03 -5.13
CA ARG A 290 0.88 2.77 -5.81
C ARG A 290 2.33 2.39 -5.62
N ILE A 291 2.58 1.27 -5.02
CA ILE A 291 3.91 0.72 -4.80
C ILE A 291 4.15 -0.38 -5.82
N TYR A 292 5.19 -0.23 -6.62
CA TYR A 292 5.65 -1.23 -7.57
C TYR A 292 6.90 -1.90 -7.04
N THR A 293 6.93 -3.22 -7.03
CA THR A 293 8.09 -3.98 -6.55
C THR A 293 8.93 -4.51 -7.71
N VAL A 294 10.16 -4.92 -7.42
CA VAL A 294 11.02 -5.63 -8.39
C VAL A 294 10.41 -6.99 -8.74
N LYS A 295 10.74 -7.52 -9.93
CA LYS A 295 10.19 -8.82 -10.37
C LYS A 295 10.60 -9.95 -9.42
N PRO A 296 9.71 -10.91 -9.10
CA PRO A 296 10.03 -12.07 -8.29
C PRO A 296 10.97 -13.02 -9.03
N GLN A 297 11.82 -13.71 -8.31
CA GLN A 297 12.67 -14.77 -8.86
C GLN A 297 12.30 -16.11 -8.23
N GLY A 298 11.98 -17.11 -9.08
CA GLY A 298 11.91 -18.52 -8.75
C GLY A 298 10.62 -19.02 -8.07
N ASP A 299 10.40 -20.31 -8.21
CA ASP A 299 9.41 -21.11 -7.48
C ASP A 299 9.93 -21.44 -6.06
N GLY A 300 9.05 -21.86 -5.16
CA GLY A 300 9.39 -22.32 -3.83
C GLY A 300 8.59 -21.66 -2.71
N PHE A 301 9.05 -21.92 -1.51
CA PHE A 301 8.45 -21.46 -0.26
C PHE A 301 9.08 -20.14 0.20
N SER A 302 8.24 -19.23 0.71
CA SER A 302 8.70 -18.00 1.36
C SER A 302 7.93 -17.73 2.65
N ILE A 303 8.61 -17.15 3.64
CA ILE A 303 8.03 -16.73 4.90
C ILE A 303 8.53 -15.34 5.29
N SER A 304 7.62 -14.52 5.79
CA SER A 304 7.95 -13.25 6.42
C SER A 304 7.26 -13.15 7.77
N THR A 305 7.97 -12.67 8.78
CA THR A 305 7.37 -12.41 10.09
C THR A 305 7.82 -11.06 10.61
N ILE A 306 6.89 -10.36 11.29
CA ILE A 306 7.14 -9.11 11.99
C ILE A 306 6.66 -9.24 13.41
N THR A 307 7.54 -8.96 14.35
CA THR A 307 7.22 -8.82 15.76
C THR A 307 7.46 -7.39 16.18
N ASN A 308 6.44 -6.73 16.69
CA ASN A 308 6.56 -5.40 17.28
C ASN A 308 6.17 -5.46 18.74
N VAL A 309 7.01 -4.89 19.58
CA VAL A 309 6.74 -4.66 21.00
C VAL A 309 6.89 -3.17 21.25
N ARG A 310 5.92 -2.56 21.89
CA ARG A 310 5.93 -1.13 22.20
C ARG A 310 5.31 -0.83 23.55
N ASN A 311 5.73 0.30 24.11
CA ASN A 311 5.11 0.90 25.26
C ASN A 311 4.73 2.35 24.92
N ASN A 312 3.45 2.68 25.09
CA ASN A 312 2.93 4.04 24.92
C ASN A 312 2.22 4.57 26.17
N HIS A 313 1.81 3.77 27.06
CA HIS A 313 1.31 3.94 28.41
C HIS A 313 1.50 2.61 29.12
N GLU A 314 1.14 1.54 28.42
CA GLU A 314 1.36 0.15 28.79
C GLU A 314 1.96 -0.66 27.65
N TRP A 315 2.40 -1.87 27.94
CA TRP A 315 2.97 -2.79 26.96
C TRP A 315 1.92 -3.32 26.00
N GLY A 316 2.21 -3.21 24.73
CA GLY A 316 1.41 -3.75 23.65
C GLY A 316 2.30 -4.13 22.46
N GLY A 317 1.68 -4.49 21.35
CA GLY A 317 2.41 -4.84 20.15
C GLY A 317 1.58 -5.66 19.16
N TYR A 318 2.27 -6.19 18.16
CA TYR A 318 1.64 -7.07 17.19
C TYR A 318 2.60 -8.12 16.67
N GLN A 319 2.03 -9.22 16.19
CA GLN A 319 2.69 -10.29 15.45
C GLN A 319 2.04 -10.40 14.08
N ASP A 320 2.85 -10.49 13.05
CA ASP A 320 2.44 -10.78 11.68
C ASP A 320 3.23 -11.94 11.12
N ILE A 321 2.56 -12.84 10.40
CA ILE A 321 3.17 -14.00 9.73
C ILE A 321 2.56 -14.09 8.33
N ASN A 322 3.40 -14.14 7.32
CA ASN A 322 2.98 -14.35 5.93
C ASN A 322 3.76 -15.50 5.31
N VAL A 323 3.03 -16.43 4.72
CA VAL A 323 3.57 -17.64 4.11
C VAL A 323 3.08 -17.69 2.67
N LYS A 324 3.98 -18.02 1.74
CA LYS A 324 3.66 -18.22 0.32
C LYS A 324 4.34 -19.46 -0.22
N TYR A 325 3.66 -20.13 -1.11
CA TYR A 325 4.19 -21.24 -1.89
C TYR A 325 3.92 -21.01 -3.37
N ARG A 326 4.95 -21.15 -4.21
CA ARG A 326 4.85 -20.97 -5.66
C ARG A 326 5.31 -22.19 -6.40
N THR A 327 4.57 -22.54 -7.45
CA THR A 327 4.93 -23.60 -8.36
C THR A 327 4.19 -23.42 -9.70
N HIS A 328 4.89 -23.48 -10.83
CA HIS A 328 4.31 -23.53 -12.18
C HIS A 328 3.18 -22.53 -12.43
N GLY A 329 3.39 -21.25 -12.08
CA GLY A 329 2.37 -20.20 -12.27
C GLY A 329 1.36 -20.09 -11.13
N LEU A 330 1.18 -21.11 -10.28
CA LEU A 330 0.33 -21.06 -9.09
C LEU A 330 1.09 -20.43 -7.91
N GLU A 331 0.46 -19.49 -7.21
CA GLU A 331 0.90 -19.00 -5.91
C GLU A 331 -0.23 -19.21 -4.90
N LEU A 332 0.04 -19.93 -3.82
CA LEU A 332 -0.81 -20.02 -2.64
C LEU A 332 -0.23 -19.09 -1.58
N PHE A 333 -1.09 -18.37 -0.86
CA PHE A 333 -0.65 -17.50 0.22
C PHE A 333 -1.58 -17.58 1.44
N ALA A 334 -0.98 -17.45 2.61
CA ALA A 334 -1.69 -17.32 3.88
C ALA A 334 -1.02 -16.24 4.73
N GLU A 335 -1.83 -15.44 5.41
CA GLU A 335 -1.40 -14.35 6.26
C GLU A 335 -2.17 -14.36 7.56
N GLY A 336 -1.49 -14.12 8.70
CA GLY A 336 -2.09 -13.92 10.00
C GLY A 336 -1.47 -12.72 10.70
N TYR A 337 -2.32 -11.85 11.26
CA TYR A 337 -1.93 -10.68 12.03
C TYR A 337 -2.74 -10.60 13.33
N TRP A 338 -2.06 -10.45 14.44
CA TRP A 338 -2.67 -10.31 15.76
C TRP A 338 -2.05 -9.12 16.49
N ARG A 339 -2.89 -8.23 16.98
CA ARG A 339 -2.47 -7.02 17.69
C ARG A 339 -3.17 -6.94 19.05
N SER A 340 -2.42 -6.49 20.04
CA SER A 340 -2.95 -6.02 21.31
C SER A 340 -2.34 -4.66 21.59
N ALA A 341 -3.17 -3.64 21.67
CA ALA A 341 -2.72 -2.25 21.87
C ALA A 341 -3.56 -1.56 22.92
N TRP A 342 -2.89 -0.82 23.79
CA TRP A 342 -3.52 0.15 24.64
C TRP A 342 -3.83 1.41 23.86
N MET A 343 -4.99 1.97 24.09
CA MET A 343 -5.49 3.22 23.50
C MET A 343 -6.21 3.98 24.60
N GLY A 344 -6.17 5.30 24.50
CA GLY A 344 -6.85 6.16 25.46
C GLY A 344 -6.30 7.58 25.40
N GLU A 345 -6.85 8.42 26.24
CA GLU A 345 -6.48 9.82 26.37
C GLU A 345 -6.73 10.36 27.77
N ASP A 346 -5.88 11.25 28.23
CA ASP A 346 -6.18 12.17 29.32
C ASP A 346 -6.78 13.42 28.68
N ASN A 347 -7.96 13.88 29.14
CA ASN A 347 -8.62 15.03 28.54
C ASN A 347 -9.22 15.97 29.59
N VAL A 348 -9.32 17.23 29.19
CA VAL A 348 -10.14 18.28 29.81
C VAL A 348 -11.09 18.80 28.72
N ILE A 349 -12.38 18.77 28.98
CA ILE A 349 -13.41 19.23 28.06
C ILE A 349 -14.24 20.31 28.76
N ASN A 350 -14.35 21.48 28.16
CA ASN A 350 -15.15 22.57 28.65
C ASN A 350 -16.27 22.87 27.66
N ASN A 351 -17.50 22.80 28.12
CA ASN A 351 -18.71 23.04 27.32
C ASN A 351 -19.41 24.29 27.81
N ASP A 352 -19.67 25.25 26.91
CA ASP A 352 -20.50 26.42 27.19
C ASP A 352 -21.86 26.24 26.47
N LEU A 353 -22.96 26.31 27.20
CA LEU A 353 -24.33 26.30 26.67
C LEU A 353 -24.91 27.72 26.85
N PHE A 354 -25.17 28.42 25.74
CA PHE A 354 -25.69 29.78 25.75
C PHE A 354 -27.23 29.75 25.64
N LEU A 355 -27.92 29.68 26.79
CA LEU A 355 -29.35 29.60 26.90
C LEU A 355 -29.96 31.02 26.96
N GLU A 356 -31.27 31.16 26.78
CA GLU A 356 -31.99 32.46 26.92
C GLU A 356 -31.94 33.00 28.36
N ASP A 357 -31.96 32.10 29.35
CA ASP A 357 -31.94 32.41 30.78
C ASP A 357 -30.54 32.52 31.37
N GLY A 358 -29.49 32.33 30.55
CA GLY A 358 -28.09 32.45 31.01
C GLY A 358 -27.13 31.48 30.33
N THR A 359 -25.99 31.25 30.97
CA THR A 359 -24.98 30.36 30.47
C THR A 359 -24.74 29.21 31.45
N VAL A 360 -24.85 27.98 30.95
CA VAL A 360 -24.37 26.78 31.65
C VAL A 360 -22.98 26.46 31.17
N HIS A 361 -22.02 26.36 32.10
CA HIS A 361 -20.64 25.96 31.84
C HIS A 361 -20.37 24.60 32.50
N VAL A 362 -19.82 23.68 31.77
CA VAL A 362 -19.49 22.34 32.25
C VAL A 362 -17.99 22.09 32.06
N ASP A 363 -17.26 22.02 33.15
CA ASP A 363 -15.87 21.61 33.19
C ASP A 363 -15.81 20.10 33.41
N GLN A 364 -15.22 19.36 32.47
CA GLN A 364 -15.08 17.92 32.56
C GLN A 364 -13.62 17.52 32.49
N THR A 365 -13.18 16.72 33.45
CA THR A 365 -11.93 15.96 33.37
C THR A 365 -12.22 14.50 33.05
N GLY A 366 -11.37 13.86 32.26
CA GLY A 366 -11.59 12.48 31.87
C GLY A 366 -10.29 11.72 31.61
N ASP A 367 -10.31 10.46 32.03
CA ASP A 367 -9.28 9.45 31.72
C ASP A 367 -9.94 8.31 30.97
N THR A 368 -9.57 8.15 29.72
CA THR A 368 -10.08 7.06 28.87
C THR A 368 -9.00 6.03 28.64
N LYS A 369 -9.29 4.76 29.00
CA LYS A 369 -8.35 3.65 28.83
C LYS A 369 -9.03 2.41 28.33
N PHE A 370 -8.55 1.85 27.23
CA PHE A 370 -9.02 0.56 26.75
C PHE A 370 -7.94 -0.23 26.02
N ARG A 371 -8.06 -1.54 26.11
CA ARG A 371 -7.20 -2.47 25.38
C ARG A 371 -7.94 -3.01 24.16
N SER A 372 -7.48 -2.61 22.99
CA SER A 372 -7.98 -3.11 21.71
C SER A 372 -7.22 -4.37 21.30
N LYS A 373 -7.94 -5.48 21.08
CA LYS A 373 -7.40 -6.70 20.48
C LYS A 373 -7.98 -6.85 19.08
N SER A 374 -7.13 -6.94 18.08
CA SER A 374 -7.54 -7.15 16.70
C SER A 374 -6.80 -8.31 16.06
N HIS A 375 -7.48 -8.98 15.15
CA HIS A 375 -6.93 -10.06 14.35
C HIS A 375 -7.33 -9.90 12.89
N TYR A 376 -6.52 -10.47 12.00
CA TYR A 376 -6.73 -10.49 10.57
C TYR A 376 -6.08 -11.75 10.02
N GLU A 377 -6.83 -12.58 9.31
CA GLU A 377 -6.36 -13.77 8.64
C GLU A 377 -6.81 -13.69 7.17
N GLN A 378 -5.90 -13.99 6.26
CA GLN A 378 -6.19 -14.05 4.84
C GLN A 378 -5.60 -15.32 4.23
N VAL A 379 -6.37 -15.96 3.37
CA VAL A 379 -5.89 -17.04 2.52
C VAL A 379 -6.29 -16.76 1.08
N GLY A 380 -5.50 -17.22 0.13
CA GLY A 380 -5.84 -17.01 -1.25
C GLY A 380 -4.88 -17.69 -2.21
N PHE A 381 -5.20 -17.54 -3.49
CA PHE A 381 -4.37 -18.03 -4.59
C PHE A 381 -4.32 -17.07 -5.76
N ASN A 382 -3.26 -17.20 -6.54
CA ASN A 382 -3.10 -16.56 -7.84
C ASN A 382 -2.66 -17.63 -8.83
N TYR A 383 -3.20 -17.60 -10.02
CA TYR A 383 -2.85 -18.52 -11.08
C TYR A 383 -2.61 -17.77 -12.39
N ASP A 384 -1.37 -17.79 -12.86
CA ASP A 384 -1.01 -17.32 -14.20
C ASP A 384 -1.30 -18.47 -15.17
N ILE A 385 -2.42 -18.38 -15.91
CA ILE A 385 -2.80 -19.37 -16.94
C ILE A 385 -1.73 -19.40 -18.02
N ASN A 386 -1.24 -18.22 -18.39
CA ASN A 386 -0.13 -17.97 -19.29
C ASN A 386 0.38 -16.53 -19.07
N ASP A 387 1.32 -16.07 -19.90
CA ASP A 387 1.92 -14.71 -19.76
C ASP A 387 0.88 -13.57 -19.91
N ASN A 388 -0.23 -13.83 -20.59
CA ASN A 388 -1.26 -12.85 -20.88
C ASN A 388 -2.50 -12.95 -19.98
N HIS A 389 -2.71 -14.05 -19.27
CA HIS A 389 -3.94 -14.31 -18.52
C HIS A 389 -3.64 -14.76 -17.11
N SER A 390 -4.24 -14.10 -16.14
CA SER A 390 -4.11 -14.42 -14.70
C SER A 390 -5.46 -14.30 -14.01
N LEU A 391 -5.72 -15.18 -13.06
CA LEU A 391 -6.86 -15.09 -12.16
C LEU A 391 -6.44 -15.37 -10.72
N GLY A 392 -7.29 -15.00 -9.78
CA GLY A 392 -7.05 -15.31 -8.38
C GLY A 392 -8.24 -14.96 -7.51
N ALA A 393 -8.21 -15.50 -6.30
CA ALA A 393 -9.19 -15.20 -5.27
C ALA A 393 -8.52 -15.13 -3.90
N SER A 394 -9.13 -14.37 -3.00
CA SER A 394 -8.74 -14.30 -1.60
C SER A 394 -9.95 -14.23 -0.69
N TYR A 395 -9.83 -14.83 0.48
CA TYR A 395 -10.78 -14.74 1.56
C TYR A 395 -10.08 -14.14 2.78
N THR A 396 -10.70 -13.12 3.35
CA THR A 396 -10.22 -12.43 4.55
C THR A 396 -11.21 -12.58 5.69
N LEU A 397 -10.69 -12.91 6.86
CA LEU A 397 -11.38 -12.90 8.12
C LEU A 397 -10.71 -11.88 9.03
N SER A 398 -11.47 -10.99 9.68
CA SER A 398 -10.88 -10.06 10.64
C SER A 398 -11.86 -9.64 11.72
N GLY A 399 -11.35 -9.14 12.84
CA GLY A 399 -12.20 -8.70 13.94
C GLY A 399 -11.46 -7.76 14.90
N VAL A 400 -12.24 -6.94 15.62
CA VAL A 400 -11.75 -6.07 16.69
C VAL A 400 -12.57 -6.33 17.94
N ASN A 401 -11.93 -6.40 19.09
CA ASN A 401 -12.57 -6.59 20.38
C ASN A 401 -11.98 -5.59 21.39
N ILE A 402 -12.86 -4.81 22.00
CA ILE A 402 -12.57 -3.99 23.18
C ILE A 402 -13.45 -4.55 24.29
N LYS A 403 -12.86 -4.91 25.42
CA LYS A 403 -13.57 -5.41 26.57
C LYS A 403 -13.22 -4.57 27.80
N ASN A 404 -14.26 -4.11 28.50
CA ASN A 404 -14.14 -3.28 29.69
C ASN A 404 -13.24 -2.06 29.45
N GLY A 405 -13.47 -1.35 28.31
CA GLY A 405 -12.90 -0.02 28.13
C GLY A 405 -13.47 0.91 29.19
N SER A 406 -12.62 1.66 29.88
CA SER A 406 -13.02 2.54 30.98
C SER A 406 -12.93 3.98 30.53
N VAL A 407 -13.95 4.77 30.84
CA VAL A 407 -13.95 6.24 30.76
C VAL A 407 -14.39 6.75 32.12
N ILE A 408 -13.47 7.33 32.86
CA ILE A 408 -13.71 7.81 34.24
C ILE A 408 -13.41 9.29 34.29
N GLY A 409 -14.24 10.04 34.99
CA GLY A 409 -14.02 11.47 35.15
C GLY A 409 -14.98 12.17 36.08
N GLU A 410 -14.83 13.48 36.15
CA GLU A 410 -15.66 14.37 36.97
C GLU A 410 -16.12 15.53 36.11
N GLN A 411 -17.35 15.96 36.31
CA GLN A 411 -17.92 17.17 35.71
C GLN A 411 -18.30 18.14 36.83
N GLN A 412 -17.94 19.40 36.66
CA GLN A 412 -18.42 20.51 37.49
C GLN A 412 -19.36 21.37 36.64
N ILE A 413 -20.56 21.63 37.16
CA ILE A 413 -21.64 22.31 36.45
C ILE A 413 -21.86 23.68 37.09
N TRP A 414 -21.72 24.71 36.27
CA TRP A 414 -21.85 26.10 36.69
C TRP A 414 -23.01 26.74 35.94
N ASN A 415 -23.95 27.30 36.64
CA ASN A 415 -25.07 28.04 36.07
C ASN A 415 -24.89 29.55 36.40
N ASN A 416 -24.72 30.35 35.36
CA ASN A 416 -24.47 31.80 35.50
C ASN A 416 -23.31 32.12 36.47
N GLY A 417 -22.25 31.27 36.47
CA GLY A 417 -21.06 31.43 37.33
C GLY A 417 -21.24 30.93 38.77
N VAL A 418 -22.36 30.30 39.11
CA VAL A 418 -22.60 29.65 40.39
C VAL A 418 -22.50 28.17 40.23
N LEU A 419 -21.71 27.45 41.05
CA LEU A 419 -21.58 26.03 41.04
C LEU A 419 -22.95 25.40 41.43
N GLU A 420 -23.52 24.62 40.52
CA GLU A 420 -24.78 23.92 40.68
C GLU A 420 -24.60 22.54 41.28
N GLY A 421 -23.48 21.86 40.89
CA GLY A 421 -23.13 20.55 41.42
C GLY A 421 -21.93 19.92 40.71
N SER A 422 -21.50 18.81 41.28
CA SER A 422 -20.46 17.96 40.69
C SER A 422 -21.01 16.58 40.38
N VAL A 423 -20.56 16.01 39.27
CA VAL A 423 -20.99 14.67 38.80
C VAL A 423 -19.76 13.83 38.56
N TRP A 424 -19.66 12.74 39.26
CA TRP A 424 -18.70 11.65 38.96
C TRP A 424 -19.32 10.76 37.88
N HIS A 425 -18.56 10.48 36.81
CA HIS A 425 -18.97 9.57 35.76
C HIS A 425 -17.99 8.43 35.59
N ASP A 426 -18.53 7.22 35.41
CA ASP A 426 -17.85 5.99 35.04
C ASP A 426 -18.59 5.33 33.86
N ALA A 427 -17.87 5.03 32.81
CA ALA A 427 -18.45 4.33 31.66
C ALA A 427 -17.63 3.09 31.32
N LEU A 428 -18.32 1.97 31.19
CA LEU A 428 -17.78 0.71 30.67
C LEU A 428 -18.17 0.53 29.21
N VAL A 429 -17.17 0.54 28.36
CA VAL A 429 -17.34 0.42 26.91
C VAL A 429 -16.92 -0.96 26.46
N ASN A 430 -17.85 -1.70 25.83
CA ASN A 430 -17.57 -2.99 25.22
C ASN A 430 -17.91 -2.93 23.74
N ARG A 431 -16.92 -3.19 22.90
CA ARG A 431 -17.07 -3.30 21.46
C ARG A 431 -16.67 -4.68 20.99
N LYS A 432 -17.60 -5.37 20.35
CA LYS A 432 -17.35 -6.67 19.75
C LYS A 432 -17.68 -6.63 18.26
N GLN A 433 -16.67 -6.65 17.46
CA GLN A 433 -16.82 -6.92 16.03
C GLN A 433 -16.77 -8.43 15.82
N ASN A 434 -17.89 -9.02 15.39
CA ASN A 434 -17.89 -10.39 14.89
C ASN A 434 -16.99 -10.45 13.64
N PRO A 435 -16.46 -11.63 13.27
CA PRO A 435 -15.60 -11.74 12.11
C PRO A 435 -16.19 -11.05 10.88
N LEU A 436 -15.43 -10.14 10.34
CA LEU A 436 -15.65 -9.56 9.01
C LEU A 436 -15.23 -10.59 7.98
N HIS A 437 -16.10 -10.84 7.00
CA HIS A 437 -15.85 -11.71 5.87
C HIS A 437 -15.70 -10.87 4.61
N ASP A 438 -14.61 -11.05 3.89
CA ASP A 438 -14.32 -10.35 2.64
C ASP A 438 -13.77 -11.35 1.61
N VAL A 439 -14.51 -11.56 0.54
CA VAL A 439 -14.10 -12.39 -0.60
C VAL A 439 -13.82 -11.49 -1.78
N ASN A 440 -12.63 -11.58 -2.32
CA ASN A 440 -12.24 -10.88 -3.55
C ASN A 440 -11.84 -11.88 -4.61
N MET A 441 -12.26 -11.65 -5.87
CA MET A 441 -11.84 -12.40 -7.03
C MET A 441 -11.45 -11.45 -8.16
N TYR A 442 -10.52 -11.88 -8.99
CA TYR A 442 -10.12 -11.09 -10.14
C TYR A 442 -9.78 -11.96 -11.34
N TYR A 443 -9.89 -11.36 -12.52
CA TYR A 443 -9.30 -11.83 -13.75
C TYR A 443 -8.64 -10.66 -14.48
N VAL A 444 -7.38 -10.83 -14.88
CA VAL A 444 -6.65 -9.88 -15.74
C VAL A 444 -6.17 -10.61 -16.97
N GLY A 445 -6.56 -10.12 -18.13
CA GLY A 445 -6.25 -10.75 -19.40
C GLY A 445 -5.80 -9.75 -20.46
N LYS A 446 -5.07 -10.23 -21.47
CA LYS A 446 -4.70 -9.46 -22.66
C LYS A 446 -4.97 -10.33 -23.89
N VAL A 447 -5.88 -9.88 -24.74
CA VAL A 447 -6.21 -10.48 -26.04
C VAL A 447 -5.73 -9.51 -27.10
N ASP A 448 -4.70 -9.85 -27.85
CA ASP A 448 -3.98 -8.97 -28.76
C ASP A 448 -3.56 -7.67 -28.04
N GLN A 449 -4.17 -6.54 -28.41
CA GLN A 449 -3.91 -5.24 -27.77
C GLN A 449 -4.94 -4.86 -26.71
N LEU A 450 -6.05 -5.59 -26.62
CA LEU A 450 -7.10 -5.32 -25.63
C LEU A 450 -6.72 -5.90 -24.26
N SER A 451 -6.63 -5.05 -23.26
CA SER A 451 -6.45 -5.45 -21.86
C SER A 451 -7.82 -5.52 -21.16
N ILE A 452 -8.06 -6.56 -20.41
CA ILE A 452 -9.27 -6.83 -19.64
C ILE A 452 -8.90 -6.89 -18.16
N ASP A 453 -9.61 -6.17 -17.31
CA ASP A 453 -9.44 -6.20 -15.85
C ASP A 453 -10.84 -6.33 -15.22
N PHE A 454 -11.13 -7.50 -14.66
CA PHE A 454 -12.37 -7.79 -13.96
C PHE A 454 -12.10 -8.03 -12.48
N ASN A 455 -12.94 -7.47 -11.62
CA ASN A 455 -12.88 -7.66 -10.18
C ASN A 455 -14.28 -7.86 -9.60
N GLY A 456 -14.41 -8.83 -8.68
CA GLY A 456 -15.61 -9.10 -7.91
C GLY A 456 -15.30 -9.06 -6.41
N THR A 457 -16.22 -8.52 -5.61
CA THR A 457 -16.08 -8.43 -4.14
C THR A 457 -17.40 -8.79 -3.47
N TRP A 458 -17.32 -9.62 -2.44
CA TRP A 458 -18.40 -9.83 -1.49
C TRP A 458 -17.88 -9.55 -0.08
N TYR A 459 -18.65 -8.77 0.70
CA TYR A 459 -18.27 -8.28 2.01
C TYR A 459 -19.42 -8.39 2.99
N ARG A 460 -19.12 -8.79 4.23
CA ARG A 460 -20.08 -8.81 5.35
C ARG A 460 -19.38 -8.50 6.67
N ARG A 461 -19.93 -7.56 7.44
CA ARG A 461 -19.45 -7.17 8.76
C ARG A 461 -20.62 -7.08 9.73
N ASN A 462 -20.46 -7.60 10.95
CA ASN A 462 -21.37 -7.42 12.06
C ASN A 462 -20.64 -6.81 13.25
N GLU A 463 -21.20 -5.80 13.86
CA GLU A 463 -20.65 -5.11 15.02
C GLU A 463 -21.72 -5.00 16.12
N ARG A 464 -21.32 -5.14 17.38
CA ARG A 464 -22.13 -4.89 18.56
C ARG A 464 -21.33 -4.07 19.53
N ASN A 465 -21.90 -2.95 19.99
CA ASN A 465 -21.36 -2.14 21.06
C ASN A 465 -22.34 -2.16 22.24
N THR A 466 -21.79 -2.10 23.44
CA THR A 466 -22.55 -1.97 24.67
C THR A 466 -21.80 -0.99 25.55
N ASP A 467 -22.45 0.10 25.91
CA ASP A 467 -21.91 1.16 26.76
C ASP A 467 -22.81 1.26 28.00
N GLU A 468 -22.23 1.08 29.15
CA GLU A 468 -22.88 1.22 30.45
C GLU A 468 -22.27 2.43 31.13
N ARG A 469 -23.09 3.43 31.44
CA ARG A 469 -22.66 4.71 32.02
C ARG A 469 -23.35 4.96 33.33
N THR A 470 -22.60 5.32 34.33
CA THR A 470 -23.09 5.69 35.67
C THR A 470 -22.62 7.13 35.95
N GLU A 471 -23.57 7.97 36.34
CA GLU A 471 -23.32 9.34 36.78
C GLU A 471 -23.85 9.47 38.23
N LEU A 472 -22.99 9.82 39.16
CA LEU A 472 -23.31 10.00 40.57
C LEU A 472 -23.08 11.45 41.01
N SER A 473 -24.00 11.99 41.78
CA SER A 473 -23.89 13.36 42.25
C SER A 473 -24.58 13.51 43.64
N ASP A 474 -23.99 14.31 44.49
CA ASP A 474 -24.64 14.66 45.79
C ASP A 474 -25.71 15.74 45.64
N GLU A 475 -25.61 16.56 44.57
CA GLU A 475 -26.49 17.71 44.32
C GLU A 475 -27.55 17.48 43.21
N LEU A 476 -27.28 16.55 42.30
CA LEU A 476 -28.11 16.24 41.14
C LEU A 476 -28.54 14.80 41.13
N ASP A 477 -29.60 14.47 40.38
CA ASP A 477 -30.09 13.09 40.24
C ASP A 477 -29.03 12.17 39.67
N ASP A 478 -28.82 11.02 40.27
CA ASP A 478 -28.00 9.93 39.75
C ASP A 478 -28.60 9.40 38.43
N ARG A 479 -27.71 8.96 37.54
CA ARG A 479 -28.13 8.34 36.28
C ARG A 479 -27.37 7.05 36.02
N HIS A 480 -28.11 6.07 35.55
CA HIS A 480 -27.52 4.83 35.04
C HIS A 480 -28.12 4.55 33.67
N VAL A 481 -27.28 4.55 32.63
CA VAL A 481 -27.72 4.45 31.24
C VAL A 481 -27.00 3.29 30.55
N LEU A 482 -27.75 2.29 30.11
CA LEU A 482 -27.26 1.18 29.31
C LEU A 482 -27.68 1.40 27.85
N THR A 483 -26.69 1.53 26.98
CA THR A 483 -26.93 1.62 25.54
C THR A 483 -26.39 0.41 24.82
N GLN A 484 -27.12 -0.07 23.83
CA GLN A 484 -26.70 -1.16 22.95
C GLN A 484 -26.89 -0.78 21.50
N SER A 485 -25.86 -0.98 20.70
CA SER A 485 -25.96 -0.83 19.25
C SER A 485 -25.51 -2.09 18.53
N ARG A 486 -26.19 -2.39 17.44
CA ARG A 486 -25.81 -3.44 16.51
C ARG A 486 -25.86 -2.91 15.09
N GLN A 487 -24.82 -3.21 14.32
CA GLN A 487 -24.75 -2.86 12.90
C GLN A 487 -24.38 -4.09 12.09
N CYS A 488 -25.09 -4.31 10.98
CA CYS A 488 -24.81 -5.35 10.00
C CYS A 488 -24.66 -4.73 8.63
N ASN A 489 -23.48 -4.85 8.04
CA ASN A 489 -23.15 -4.31 6.72
C ASN A 489 -22.91 -5.45 5.74
N GLN A 490 -23.50 -5.36 4.54
CA GLN A 490 -23.33 -6.30 3.45
C GLN A 490 -23.09 -5.53 2.16
N MET A 491 -22.18 -6.04 1.30
CA MET A 491 -21.91 -5.44 0.00
C MET A 491 -21.55 -6.54 -1.01
N THR A 492 -22.02 -6.35 -2.22
CA THR A 492 -21.57 -7.10 -3.42
C THR A 492 -21.22 -6.10 -4.50
N ALA A 493 -20.08 -6.28 -5.15
CA ALA A 493 -19.63 -5.36 -6.19
C ALA A 493 -18.94 -6.11 -7.33
N ALA A 494 -19.08 -5.59 -8.55
CA ALA A 494 -18.38 -6.04 -9.74
C ALA A 494 -17.86 -4.85 -10.53
N LYS A 495 -16.64 -4.96 -11.06
CA LYS A 495 -15.97 -3.92 -11.86
C LYS A 495 -15.29 -4.55 -13.08
N LEU A 496 -15.51 -3.98 -14.25
CA LEU A 496 -14.87 -4.36 -15.50
C LEU A 496 -14.21 -3.14 -16.14
N ILE A 497 -12.96 -3.26 -16.54
CA ILE A 497 -12.22 -2.24 -17.29
C ILE A 497 -11.65 -2.88 -18.56
N LEU A 498 -11.88 -2.24 -19.70
CA LEU A 498 -11.29 -2.56 -20.99
C LEU A 498 -10.37 -1.43 -21.40
N SER A 499 -9.13 -1.75 -21.76
CA SER A 499 -8.14 -0.76 -22.20
C SER A 499 -7.49 -1.18 -23.49
N HIS A 500 -7.34 -0.25 -24.43
CA HIS A 500 -6.75 -0.49 -25.75
C HIS A 500 -5.79 0.66 -26.10
N PRO A 501 -4.61 0.36 -26.66
CA PRO A 501 -3.77 1.40 -27.25
C PRO A 501 -4.50 2.11 -28.38
N LEU A 502 -4.53 3.40 -28.36
CA LEU A 502 -5.16 4.22 -29.39
C LEU A 502 -4.25 5.40 -29.72
N TRP A 503 -3.86 5.55 -31.00
CA TRP A 503 -2.95 6.57 -31.47
C TRP A 503 -1.65 6.60 -30.61
N LYS A 504 -1.30 7.73 -29.96
CA LYS A 504 -0.12 7.90 -29.08
C LYS A 504 -0.44 7.68 -27.59
N GLY A 505 -1.57 7.02 -27.28
CA GLY A 505 -2.06 6.90 -25.95
C GLY A 505 -2.76 5.59 -25.68
N THR A 506 -3.53 5.56 -24.58
CA THR A 506 -4.35 4.43 -24.15
C THR A 506 -5.76 4.94 -23.84
N ALA A 507 -6.74 4.36 -24.52
CA ALA A 507 -8.15 4.55 -24.20
C ALA A 507 -8.61 3.43 -23.24
N SER A 508 -9.37 3.79 -22.22
CA SER A 508 -9.97 2.86 -21.26
C SER A 508 -11.44 3.18 -21.07
N ILE A 509 -12.28 2.16 -21.08
CA ILE A 509 -13.69 2.24 -20.71
C ILE A 509 -13.97 1.25 -19.61
N GLY A 510 -14.92 1.52 -18.73
CA GLY A 510 -15.25 0.58 -17.69
C GLY A 510 -16.60 0.83 -17.06
N THR A 511 -17.07 -0.19 -16.34
CA THR A 511 -18.30 -0.15 -15.55
C THR A 511 -18.06 -0.71 -14.15
N GLU A 512 -18.83 -0.24 -13.18
CA GLU A 512 -18.80 -0.74 -11.82
C GLU A 512 -20.21 -0.74 -11.24
N LEU A 513 -20.62 -1.88 -10.68
CA LEU A 513 -21.90 -2.10 -10.04
C LEU A 513 -21.65 -2.42 -8.56
N THR A 514 -22.37 -1.77 -7.66
CA THR A 514 -22.26 -2.01 -6.23
C THR A 514 -23.63 -2.02 -5.58
N PHE A 515 -23.88 -3.04 -4.78
CA PHE A 515 -25.12 -3.23 -4.01
C PHE A 515 -24.73 -3.30 -2.54
N THR A 516 -25.26 -2.37 -1.72
CA THR A 516 -24.99 -2.34 -0.28
C THR A 516 -26.29 -2.41 0.51
N ARG A 517 -26.17 -3.03 1.69
CA ARG A 517 -27.21 -3.02 2.69
C ARG A 517 -26.59 -2.85 4.07
N THR A 518 -27.09 -1.88 4.81
CA THR A 518 -26.73 -1.63 6.21
C THR A 518 -28.00 -1.71 7.06
N ASP A 519 -28.02 -2.61 8.03
CA ASP A 519 -29.05 -2.70 9.06
C ASP A 519 -28.42 -2.26 10.39
N GLY A 520 -29.06 -1.33 11.11
CA GLY A 520 -28.59 -0.78 12.38
C GLY A 520 -29.72 -0.73 13.40
N THR A 521 -29.46 -1.19 14.64
CA THR A 521 -30.37 -1.01 15.77
C THR A 521 -29.65 -0.33 16.91
N TYR A 522 -30.32 0.53 17.61
CA TYR A 522 -29.86 1.19 18.83
C TYR A 522 -30.96 1.14 19.89
N SER A 523 -30.60 0.82 21.11
CA SER A 523 -31.50 0.87 22.28
C SER A 523 -30.85 1.65 23.41
N ASN A 524 -31.64 2.42 24.11
CA ASN A 524 -31.29 3.18 25.29
C ASN A 524 -32.34 2.83 26.36
N ASP A 525 -31.93 2.34 27.53
CA ASP A 525 -32.84 1.89 28.56
C ASP A 525 -33.45 3.05 29.41
N ASP A 526 -32.71 4.16 29.52
CA ASP A 526 -33.16 5.37 30.21
C ASP A 526 -34.12 6.18 29.35
N GLN A 527 -33.85 6.29 28.08
CA GLN A 527 -34.61 7.11 27.12
C GLN A 527 -35.04 6.27 25.91
N SER A 528 -36.08 5.48 26.07
CA SER A 528 -36.58 4.55 25.06
C SER A 528 -36.97 5.23 23.73
N HIS A 529 -37.37 6.52 23.75
CA HIS A 529 -37.70 7.30 22.57
C HIS A 529 -36.47 7.58 21.67
N LEU A 530 -35.25 7.45 22.19
CA LEU A 530 -34.03 7.54 21.41
C LEU A 530 -33.65 6.21 20.73
N SER A 531 -34.36 5.12 21.03
CA SER A 531 -34.15 3.82 20.39
C SER A 531 -34.55 3.86 18.91
N SER A 532 -33.83 3.13 18.06
CA SER A 532 -33.95 3.21 16.63
C SER A 532 -33.70 1.88 15.94
N ASP A 533 -34.41 1.64 14.83
CA ASP A 533 -34.16 0.54 13.88
C ASP A 533 -34.07 1.15 12.48
N THR A 534 -32.90 1.06 11.86
CA THR A 534 -32.60 1.69 10.57
C THR A 534 -32.15 0.67 9.56
N ARG A 535 -32.59 0.82 8.30
CA ARG A 535 -32.03 0.07 7.17
C ARG A 535 -31.79 1.02 6.00
N ILE A 536 -30.58 0.92 5.42
CA ILE A 536 -30.20 1.64 4.22
C ILE A 536 -29.85 0.61 3.14
N ARG A 537 -30.46 0.76 1.94
CA ARG A 537 -30.09 -0.01 0.75
C ARG A 537 -29.63 0.97 -0.32
N GLU A 538 -28.46 0.75 -0.85
CA GLU A 538 -27.89 1.61 -1.89
C GLU A 538 -27.42 0.77 -3.07
N ASN A 539 -27.89 1.12 -4.27
CA ASN A 539 -27.49 0.55 -5.53
C ASN A 539 -26.75 1.61 -6.33
N ASN A 540 -25.49 1.37 -6.65
CA ASN A 540 -24.65 2.28 -7.43
C ASN A 540 -24.26 1.61 -8.74
N SER A 541 -24.59 2.26 -9.87
CA SER A 541 -24.19 1.87 -11.22
C SER A 541 -23.35 3.00 -11.81
N ALA A 542 -22.12 2.68 -12.20
CA ALA A 542 -21.20 3.66 -12.74
C ALA A 542 -20.60 3.21 -14.08
N GLY A 543 -20.47 4.17 -15.01
CA GLY A 543 -19.72 4.01 -16.26
C GLY A 543 -18.65 5.09 -16.38
N PHE A 544 -17.50 4.77 -16.96
CA PHE A 544 -16.43 5.76 -17.17
C PHE A 544 -15.64 5.51 -18.43
N ALA A 545 -15.03 6.58 -18.93
CA ALA A 545 -14.07 6.57 -20.02
C ALA A 545 -12.87 7.45 -19.68
N GLU A 546 -11.68 7.03 -20.05
CA GLU A 546 -10.42 7.76 -19.87
C GLU A 546 -9.58 7.65 -21.14
N TYR A 547 -8.83 8.71 -21.43
CA TYR A 547 -7.83 8.71 -22.49
C TYR A 547 -6.57 9.45 -22.01
N ASP A 548 -5.44 8.75 -22.05
CA ASP A 548 -4.12 9.30 -21.73
C ASP A 548 -3.23 9.21 -22.96
N PHE A 549 -2.54 10.31 -23.36
CA PHE A 549 -1.62 10.32 -24.46
C PHE A 549 -0.41 11.24 -24.23
N THR A 550 0.69 10.98 -24.95
CA THR A 550 1.92 11.76 -24.86
C THR A 550 2.28 12.36 -26.20
N LEU A 551 2.58 13.65 -26.21
CA LEU A 551 3.02 14.40 -27.40
C LEU A 551 4.28 15.20 -27.05
N GLY A 552 5.44 14.75 -27.53
CA GLY A 552 6.72 15.36 -27.19
C GLY A 552 6.97 15.33 -25.67
N ASN A 553 7.16 16.50 -25.08
CA ASN A 553 7.38 16.67 -23.64
C ASN A 553 6.09 16.80 -22.83
N PHE A 554 4.92 16.76 -23.48
CA PHE A 554 3.64 16.89 -22.83
C PHE A 554 2.92 15.54 -22.72
N THR A 555 2.31 15.28 -21.56
CA THR A 555 1.38 14.19 -21.36
C THR A 555 0.02 14.77 -20.96
N PHE A 556 -1.01 14.34 -21.66
CA PHE A 556 -2.39 14.78 -21.45
C PHE A 556 -3.20 13.60 -20.94
N GLY A 557 -4.09 13.87 -20.02
CA GLY A 557 -5.07 12.89 -19.54
C GLY A 557 -6.43 13.55 -19.42
N ALA A 558 -7.47 12.86 -19.88
CA ALA A 558 -8.85 13.28 -19.73
C ALA A 558 -9.73 12.08 -19.37
N GLY A 559 -10.69 12.28 -18.50
CA GLY A 559 -11.62 11.22 -18.11
C GLY A 559 -12.97 11.79 -17.68
N LEU A 560 -14.00 10.98 -17.90
CA LEU A 560 -15.36 11.28 -17.50
C LEU A 560 -15.97 10.03 -16.85
N ARG A 561 -16.57 10.19 -15.68
CA ARG A 561 -17.32 9.13 -14.98
C ARG A 561 -18.73 9.62 -14.71
N PHE A 562 -19.71 8.78 -14.97
CA PHE A 562 -21.11 8.95 -14.59
C PHE A 562 -21.45 7.94 -13.49
N GLU A 563 -22.18 8.36 -12.47
CA GLU A 563 -22.71 7.51 -11.40
C GLU A 563 -24.21 7.74 -11.25
N HIS A 564 -24.95 6.62 -11.28
CA HIS A 564 -26.37 6.59 -10.93
C HIS A 564 -26.52 5.82 -9.61
N ILE A 565 -27.03 6.48 -8.58
CA ILE A 565 -27.20 5.89 -7.25
C ILE A 565 -28.65 6.02 -6.84
N ASN A 566 -29.21 4.88 -6.42
CA ASN A 566 -30.50 4.83 -5.74
C ASN A 566 -30.28 4.39 -4.30
N SER A 567 -30.66 5.24 -3.33
CA SER A 567 -30.51 5.00 -1.91
C SER A 567 -31.89 5.03 -1.24
N ASP A 568 -32.34 3.88 -0.72
CA ASP A 568 -33.58 3.74 0.03
C ASP A 568 -33.29 3.67 1.52
N TYR A 569 -33.98 4.51 2.27
CA TYR A 569 -33.86 4.61 3.71
C TYR A 569 -35.15 4.11 4.38
N TYR A 570 -35.01 3.28 5.41
CA TYR A 570 -36.12 2.74 6.18
C TYR A 570 -35.90 3.01 7.67
N SER A 571 -36.94 3.46 8.36
CA SER A 571 -36.99 3.56 9.81
C SER A 571 -38.10 2.65 10.33
N SER A 572 -37.76 1.76 11.28
CA SER A 572 -38.67 0.75 11.84
C SER A 572 -39.42 -0.06 10.75
N GLY A 573 -38.73 -0.37 9.66
CA GLY A 573 -39.26 -1.14 8.52
C GLY A 573 -40.09 -0.34 7.52
N ILE A 574 -40.39 0.94 7.77
CA ILE A 574 -41.12 1.83 6.89
C ILE A 574 -40.13 2.64 6.04
N ARG A 575 -40.39 2.73 4.72
CA ARG A 575 -39.56 3.54 3.82
C ARG A 575 -39.85 5.00 4.05
N GLU A 576 -38.80 5.77 4.34
CA GLU A 576 -38.88 7.22 4.54
C GLU A 576 -38.54 7.94 3.21
N GLU A 577 -39.45 8.78 2.71
CA GLU A 577 -39.30 9.45 1.42
C GLU A 577 -38.22 10.53 1.44
N GLU A 578 -38.15 11.35 2.51
CA GLU A 578 -37.22 12.47 2.56
C GLU A 578 -35.74 12.07 2.59
N PRO A 579 -35.29 11.06 3.38
CA PRO A 579 -33.92 10.57 3.33
C PRO A 579 -33.62 9.63 2.15
N SER A 580 -34.66 9.06 1.49
CA SER A 580 -34.49 8.23 0.29
C SER A 580 -34.22 9.10 -0.93
N ARG A 581 -33.18 8.81 -1.69
CA ARG A 581 -32.71 9.71 -2.77
C ARG A 581 -32.14 8.97 -3.95
N THR A 582 -32.29 9.59 -5.13
CA THR A 582 -31.60 9.18 -6.36
C THR A 582 -30.64 10.27 -6.79
N TYR A 583 -29.40 9.88 -7.12
CA TYR A 583 -28.36 10.79 -7.60
C TYR A 583 -27.91 10.41 -9.00
N ASN A 584 -27.66 11.43 -9.83
CA ASN A 584 -27.10 11.29 -11.17
C ASN A 584 -25.95 12.30 -11.31
N ASP A 585 -24.74 11.83 -11.15
CA ASP A 585 -23.56 12.69 -11.04
C ASP A 585 -22.54 12.43 -12.13
N TRP A 586 -21.99 13.52 -12.68
CA TRP A 586 -20.89 13.50 -13.64
C TRP A 586 -19.59 13.97 -12.99
N PHE A 587 -18.52 13.26 -13.22
CA PHE A 587 -17.21 13.54 -12.62
C PHE A 587 -16.13 13.68 -13.71
N PRO A 588 -15.99 14.87 -14.31
CA PRO A 588 -14.88 15.15 -15.23
C PRO A 588 -13.56 15.26 -14.47
N ASN A 589 -12.47 14.83 -15.15
CA ASN A 589 -11.11 15.12 -14.75
C ASN A 589 -10.26 15.41 -15.99
N ALA A 590 -9.26 16.29 -15.85
CA ALA A 590 -8.32 16.63 -16.89
C ALA A 590 -6.94 16.90 -16.28
N SER A 591 -5.90 16.53 -16.97
CA SER A 591 -4.52 16.75 -16.54
C SER A 591 -3.61 17.08 -17.72
N VAL A 592 -2.66 17.99 -17.50
CA VAL A 592 -1.56 18.29 -18.41
C VAL A 592 -0.28 18.25 -17.62
N ALA A 593 0.66 17.42 -18.05
CA ALA A 593 2.00 17.36 -17.49
C ALA A 593 3.02 17.74 -18.55
N TRP A 594 4.05 18.49 -18.16
CA TRP A 594 5.17 18.87 -19.01
C TRP A 594 6.49 18.49 -18.33
N LYS A 595 7.38 17.84 -19.08
CA LYS A 595 8.68 17.40 -18.59
C LYS A 595 9.78 17.83 -19.56
N LYS A 596 10.78 18.57 -19.04
CA LYS A 596 12.01 18.91 -19.78
C LYS A 596 13.18 18.98 -18.79
N ASP A 597 14.24 18.22 -19.05
CA ASP A 597 15.44 18.14 -18.22
C ASP A 597 15.12 17.81 -16.75
N LYS A 598 15.43 18.72 -15.83
CA LYS A 598 15.13 18.59 -14.38
C LYS A 598 13.79 19.18 -13.99
N TRP A 599 13.06 19.81 -14.90
CA TRP A 599 11.76 20.41 -14.65
C TRP A 599 10.64 19.46 -14.97
N ASN A 600 9.68 19.34 -14.07
CA ASN A 600 8.41 18.66 -14.27
C ASN A 600 7.30 19.54 -13.71
N TRP A 601 6.30 19.84 -14.52
CA TRP A 601 5.12 20.61 -14.16
C TRP A 601 3.88 19.81 -14.45
N GLN A 602 2.85 19.98 -13.62
CA GLN A 602 1.57 19.34 -13.83
C GLN A 602 0.44 20.22 -13.34
N LEU A 603 -0.60 20.36 -14.14
CA LEU A 603 -1.86 21.00 -13.79
C LEU A 603 -2.97 19.97 -13.89
N ASN A 604 -3.77 19.83 -12.82
CA ASN A 604 -4.87 18.90 -12.74
C ASN A 604 -6.15 19.63 -12.34
N TYR A 605 -7.26 19.26 -12.99
CA TYR A 605 -8.61 19.59 -12.56
C TYR A 605 -9.38 18.30 -12.29
N SER A 606 -10.22 18.27 -11.24
CA SER A 606 -11.15 17.16 -11.00
C SER A 606 -12.37 17.60 -10.18
N ARG A 607 -13.55 17.14 -10.58
CA ARG A 607 -14.76 17.17 -9.74
C ARG A 607 -14.82 15.88 -8.93
N ARG A 608 -15.07 16.00 -7.62
CA ARG A 608 -15.12 14.89 -6.67
C ARG A 608 -16.34 14.99 -5.78
N ILE A 609 -16.72 13.89 -5.14
CA ILE A 609 -17.81 13.82 -4.18
C ILE A 609 -17.32 13.22 -2.87
N ASN A 610 -17.79 13.75 -1.76
CA ASN A 610 -17.68 13.16 -0.44
C ASN A 610 -19.08 12.78 0.03
N ARG A 611 -19.38 11.48 0.09
CA ARG A 611 -20.67 10.96 0.55
C ARG A 611 -20.63 10.68 2.04
N PRO A 612 -21.73 10.93 2.76
CA PRO A 612 -21.84 10.56 4.16
C PRO A 612 -21.58 9.07 4.35
N SER A 613 -20.93 8.70 5.45
CA SER A 613 -20.86 7.29 5.88
C SER A 613 -22.25 6.82 6.32
N TYR A 614 -22.50 5.51 6.29
CA TYR A 614 -23.77 4.97 6.78
C TYR A 614 -23.95 5.19 8.29
N PHE A 615 -22.85 5.31 9.04
CA PHE A 615 -22.88 5.73 10.43
C PHE A 615 -23.39 7.15 10.62
N GLN A 616 -23.02 8.10 9.75
CA GLN A 616 -23.54 9.48 9.79
C GLN A 616 -25.01 9.58 9.39
N LEU A 617 -25.50 8.64 8.57
CA LEU A 617 -26.90 8.60 8.10
C LEU A 617 -27.86 7.91 9.08
N ARG A 618 -27.40 7.42 10.23
CA ARG A 618 -28.28 6.81 11.26
C ARG A 618 -29.24 7.84 11.84
N ASN A 619 -30.37 7.40 12.38
CA ASN A 619 -31.38 8.26 13.00
C ASN A 619 -31.39 8.19 14.53
N PHE A 620 -30.48 7.45 15.17
CA PHE A 620 -30.42 7.39 16.61
C PHE A 620 -29.50 8.47 17.21
N ILE A 621 -29.79 8.83 18.44
CA ILE A 621 -29.03 9.77 19.27
C ILE A 621 -28.43 8.98 20.43
N GLN A 622 -27.10 8.94 20.47
CA GLN A 622 -26.33 8.24 21.50
C GLN A 622 -26.14 9.17 22.72
N TYR A 623 -26.31 8.64 23.90
CA TYR A 623 -26.03 9.32 25.15
C TYR A 623 -24.53 9.31 25.43
N ASP A 624 -23.93 10.48 25.66
CA ASP A 624 -22.57 10.61 26.13
C ASP A 624 -22.49 11.02 27.61
N ASN A 625 -23.25 12.02 28.01
CA ASN A 625 -23.49 12.44 29.38
C ASN A 625 -24.76 13.33 29.40
N ARG A 626 -25.17 13.80 30.58
CA ARG A 626 -26.43 14.62 30.76
C ARG A 626 -26.49 15.90 29.92
N TYR A 627 -25.36 16.44 29.48
CA TYR A 627 -25.30 17.66 28.66
C TYR A 627 -24.83 17.44 27.23
N THR A 628 -24.44 16.22 26.86
CA THR A 628 -23.87 15.94 25.54
C THR A 628 -24.41 14.64 24.96
N TYR A 629 -24.92 14.73 23.74
CA TYR A 629 -25.42 13.59 22.96
C TYR A 629 -24.76 13.61 21.57
N GLU A 630 -24.59 12.45 20.95
CA GLU A 630 -24.09 12.33 19.61
C GLU A 630 -25.11 11.69 18.68
N GLY A 631 -25.44 12.33 17.56
CA GLY A 631 -26.45 11.87 16.62
C GLY A 631 -25.94 11.67 15.19
N GLY A 632 -26.63 10.82 14.44
CA GLY A 632 -26.56 10.83 12.98
C GLY A 632 -27.56 11.84 12.39
N ASN A 633 -27.51 11.96 11.06
CA ASN A 633 -28.41 12.81 10.30
C ASN A 633 -28.78 12.15 8.98
N PRO A 634 -29.98 11.53 8.89
CA PRO A 634 -30.44 10.87 7.66
C PRO A 634 -30.57 11.82 6.46
N LEU A 635 -30.72 13.13 6.73
CA LEU A 635 -30.93 14.16 5.72
C LEU A 635 -29.63 14.67 5.09
N LEU A 636 -28.47 14.17 5.50
CA LEU A 636 -27.19 14.56 4.92
C LEU A 636 -27.17 14.37 3.41
N ARG A 637 -26.60 15.36 2.73
CA ARG A 637 -26.35 15.36 1.29
C ARG A 637 -24.85 15.24 1.01
N PRO A 638 -24.46 14.63 -0.09
CA PRO A 638 -23.06 14.59 -0.50
C PRO A 638 -22.49 16.00 -0.70
N GLN A 639 -21.25 16.19 -0.27
CA GLN A 639 -20.44 17.37 -0.56
C GLN A 639 -19.73 17.21 -1.89
N LEU A 640 -19.85 18.20 -2.78
CA LEU A 640 -19.17 18.23 -4.08
C LEU A 640 -17.93 19.13 -4.01
N ASN A 641 -16.80 18.66 -4.56
CA ASN A 641 -15.53 19.36 -4.51
C ASN A 641 -14.95 19.55 -5.91
N HIS A 642 -14.71 20.79 -6.32
CA HIS A 642 -13.95 21.15 -7.49
C HIS A 642 -12.52 21.44 -7.09
N ARG A 643 -11.55 20.71 -7.64
CA ARG A 643 -10.13 20.82 -7.28
C ARG A 643 -9.31 21.24 -8.49
N LEU A 644 -8.53 22.30 -8.33
CA LEU A 644 -7.48 22.70 -9.25
C LEU A 644 -6.15 22.58 -8.54
N GLU A 645 -5.20 21.80 -9.10
CA GLU A 645 -3.91 21.52 -8.48
C GLU A 645 -2.77 21.75 -9.45
N LEU A 646 -1.84 22.61 -9.08
CA LEU A 646 -0.55 22.83 -9.74
C LEU A 646 0.53 22.14 -8.93
N SER A 647 1.35 21.32 -9.59
CA SER A 647 2.53 20.69 -9.00
C SER A 647 3.75 20.96 -9.85
N ALA A 648 4.89 21.25 -9.23
CA ALA A 648 6.16 21.50 -9.89
C ALA A 648 7.29 20.78 -9.14
N ILE A 649 8.20 20.16 -9.87
CA ILE A 649 9.43 19.55 -9.34
C ILE A 649 10.61 20.08 -10.12
N TYR A 650 11.63 20.50 -9.40
CA TYR A 650 12.95 20.81 -9.93
C TYR A 650 14.03 20.11 -9.11
N SER A 651 14.62 19.06 -9.64
CA SER A 651 15.65 18.26 -8.96
C SER A 651 15.19 17.77 -7.58
N TRP A 652 15.69 18.33 -6.48
CA TRP A 652 15.36 18.00 -5.10
C TRP A 652 14.28 18.90 -4.46
N LEU A 653 13.74 19.85 -5.22
CA LEU A 653 12.71 20.78 -4.77
C LEU A 653 11.35 20.40 -5.38
N SER A 654 10.29 20.38 -4.58
CA SER A 654 8.91 20.10 -5.01
C SER A 654 7.94 21.12 -4.42
N LEU A 655 7.11 21.71 -5.27
CA LEU A 655 6.04 22.64 -4.92
C LEU A 655 4.69 22.04 -5.32
N GLN A 656 3.69 22.19 -4.47
CA GLN A 656 2.28 21.94 -4.80
C GLN A 656 1.42 23.11 -4.33
N VAL A 657 0.49 23.52 -5.16
CA VAL A 657 -0.56 24.48 -4.81
C VAL A 657 -1.90 23.89 -5.24
N ARG A 658 -2.87 23.86 -4.32
CA ARG A 658 -4.22 23.33 -4.58
C ARG A 658 -5.27 24.34 -4.12
N TYR A 659 -6.20 24.63 -5.00
CA TYR A 659 -7.42 25.31 -4.68
C TYR A 659 -8.59 24.32 -4.72
N THR A 660 -9.42 24.33 -3.69
CA THR A 660 -10.64 23.49 -3.60
C THR A 660 -11.82 24.38 -3.34
N TYR A 661 -12.86 24.25 -4.17
CA TYR A 661 -14.19 24.81 -3.95
C TYR A 661 -15.14 23.67 -3.61
N SER A 662 -15.71 23.71 -2.41
CA SER A 662 -16.60 22.70 -1.84
C SER A 662 -18.02 23.25 -1.79
N GLN A 663 -18.99 22.49 -2.33
CA GLN A 663 -20.41 22.81 -2.28
C GLN A 663 -21.07 21.89 -1.25
N SER A 664 -22.01 22.45 -0.46
CA SER A 664 -22.74 21.71 0.56
C SER A 664 -21.79 21.04 1.57
N THR A 665 -20.91 21.84 2.17
CA THR A 665 -19.85 21.37 3.07
C THR A 665 -20.43 20.61 4.26
N MET A 666 -19.96 19.38 4.49
CA MET A 666 -20.36 18.57 5.64
C MET A 666 -19.43 18.87 6.81
N CYS A 667 -19.96 19.47 7.87
CA CYS A 667 -19.24 19.78 9.10
C CYS A 667 -19.86 19.07 10.29
N TRP A 668 -19.03 18.53 11.16
CA TRP A 668 -19.40 18.04 12.48
C TRP A 668 -19.45 19.25 13.43
N VAL A 669 -20.62 19.58 13.94
CA VAL A 669 -20.85 20.81 14.68
C VAL A 669 -21.72 20.53 15.90
N PRO A 670 -21.32 20.98 17.10
CA PRO A 670 -22.19 20.97 18.26
C PRO A 670 -23.31 22.01 18.07
N VAL A 671 -24.52 21.61 18.35
CA VAL A 671 -25.71 22.46 18.30
C VAL A 671 -26.42 22.35 19.63
N LEU A 672 -26.73 23.49 20.25
CA LEU A 672 -27.54 23.53 21.45
C LEU A 672 -29.02 23.23 21.11
N GLU A 673 -29.62 22.28 21.82
CA GLU A 673 -31.05 22.00 21.82
C GLU A 673 -31.64 22.68 23.07
N PRO A 674 -32.12 23.94 22.96
CA PRO A 674 -32.40 24.78 24.11
C PRO A 674 -33.56 24.27 24.97
N ASP A 675 -34.56 23.67 24.36
CA ASP A 675 -35.71 23.09 25.07
C ASP A 675 -35.33 21.90 25.97
N ASN A 676 -34.28 21.20 25.59
CA ASN A 676 -33.78 20.02 26.31
C ASN A 676 -32.49 20.31 27.10
N ARG A 677 -31.89 21.50 26.98
CA ARG A 677 -30.66 21.95 27.66
C ARG A 677 -29.48 21.02 27.49
N TYR A 678 -29.33 20.46 26.30
CA TYR A 678 -28.17 19.63 25.95
C TYR A 678 -27.54 20.01 24.60
N ILE A 679 -26.31 19.60 24.36
CA ILE A 679 -25.57 19.77 23.12
C ILE A 679 -25.74 18.51 22.28
N LEU A 680 -26.25 18.65 21.06
CA LEU A 680 -26.28 17.59 20.08
C LEU A 680 -25.09 17.72 19.12
N LEU A 681 -24.20 16.74 19.16
CA LEU A 681 -23.06 16.60 18.26
C LEU A 681 -23.50 15.82 17.02
N CYS A 682 -23.61 16.48 15.87
CA CYS A 682 -23.98 15.80 14.64
C CYS A 682 -23.36 16.44 13.40
N THR A 683 -23.25 15.67 12.32
CA THR A 683 -22.83 16.21 11.03
C THR A 683 -24.04 16.84 10.33
N ARG A 684 -23.84 18.06 9.80
CA ARG A 684 -24.85 18.79 9.01
C ARG A 684 -24.21 19.35 7.76
N ASN A 685 -25.04 19.62 6.72
CA ASN A 685 -24.58 20.35 5.55
C ASN A 685 -24.72 21.85 5.79
N TYR A 686 -23.65 22.56 5.47
CA TYR A 686 -23.58 24.02 5.47
C TYR A 686 -23.34 24.54 4.04
N GLY A 687 -23.18 25.83 3.86
CA GLY A 687 -22.89 26.42 2.56
C GLY A 687 -21.55 26.03 1.97
N ASP A 688 -21.14 26.82 1.02
CA ASP A 688 -19.92 26.56 0.26
C ASP A 688 -18.67 27.00 1.03
N ALA A 689 -17.60 26.23 0.90
CA ALA A 689 -16.30 26.56 1.47
C ALA A 689 -15.22 26.57 0.38
N GLN A 690 -14.21 27.42 0.56
CA GLN A 690 -13.02 27.44 -0.28
C GLN A 690 -11.79 27.11 0.55
N ARG A 691 -10.82 26.43 -0.04
CA ARG A 691 -9.59 26.06 0.65
C ARG A 691 -8.39 26.25 -0.27
N LEU A 692 -7.39 26.99 0.21
CA LEU A 692 -6.10 27.11 -0.45
C LEU A 692 -5.04 26.33 0.35
N PHE A 693 -4.43 25.40 -0.33
CA PHE A 693 -3.34 24.59 0.20
C PHE A 693 -2.07 24.82 -0.61
N ALA A 694 -0.92 24.94 0.07
CA ALA A 694 0.40 24.98 -0.57
C ALA A 694 1.38 24.12 0.24
N SER A 695 2.32 23.45 -0.43
CA SER A 695 3.39 22.69 0.22
C SER A 695 4.68 22.78 -0.59
N LEU A 696 5.78 23.13 0.08
CA LEU A 696 7.13 23.17 -0.46
C LEU A 696 7.96 22.10 0.26
N VAL A 697 8.60 21.22 -0.51
CA VAL A 697 9.46 20.16 0.01
C VAL A 697 10.84 20.28 -0.59
N ALA A 698 11.87 20.30 0.26
CA ALA A 698 13.28 20.30 -0.12
C ALA A 698 13.96 19.03 0.45
N ALA A 699 14.53 18.19 -0.44
CA ALA A 699 15.20 16.95 -0.06
C ALA A 699 16.58 16.80 -0.71
N PRO A 700 17.55 17.69 -0.38
CA PRO A 700 18.90 17.61 -0.90
C PRO A 700 19.67 16.43 -0.30
N ARG A 701 20.84 16.11 -0.89
CA ARG A 701 21.70 15.01 -0.44
C ARG A 701 23.13 15.52 -0.18
N PHE A 702 23.63 15.26 1.03
CA PHE A 702 24.97 15.63 1.45
C PHE A 702 25.73 14.38 1.96
N GLY A 703 26.13 13.49 1.03
CA GLY A 703 26.77 12.23 1.38
C GLY A 703 25.90 11.33 2.26
N ILE A 704 26.33 11.10 3.50
CA ILE A 704 25.58 10.31 4.50
C ILE A 704 24.36 11.05 5.06
N TYR A 705 24.36 12.38 5.03
CA TYR A 705 23.29 13.22 5.57
C TYR A 705 22.29 13.59 4.49
N ARG A 706 21.03 13.35 4.76
CA ARG A 706 19.90 13.49 3.81
C ARG A 706 18.72 14.12 4.52
N PRO A 707 18.72 15.43 4.63
CA PRO A 707 17.59 16.15 5.23
C PRO A 707 16.39 16.17 4.27
N THR A 708 15.21 16.20 4.87
CA THR A 708 13.97 16.58 4.17
C THR A 708 13.31 17.69 4.98
N VAL A 709 13.08 18.82 4.33
CA VAL A 709 12.37 19.97 4.91
C VAL A 709 11.04 20.08 4.20
N THR A 710 9.94 20.13 4.93
CA THR A 710 8.61 20.38 4.40
C THR A 710 8.01 21.60 5.06
N LEU A 711 7.59 22.57 4.27
CA LEU A 711 6.80 23.72 4.70
C LEU A 711 5.43 23.62 4.03
N SER A 712 4.36 23.66 4.82
CA SER A 712 3.01 23.56 4.31
C SER A 712 2.12 24.67 4.87
N PHE A 713 1.20 25.11 4.06
CA PHE A 713 0.21 26.15 4.31
C PHE A 713 -1.17 25.62 3.97
N ASN A 714 -2.17 25.90 4.82
CA ASN A 714 -3.57 25.61 4.54
C ASN A 714 -4.43 26.74 5.09
N LYS A 715 -5.28 27.32 4.23
CA LYS A 715 -6.22 28.39 4.60
C LYS A 715 -7.62 27.99 4.14
N VAL A 716 -8.55 28.02 5.09
CA VAL A 716 -9.99 27.85 4.84
C VAL A 716 -10.64 29.22 4.74
N PHE A 717 -11.53 29.38 3.76
CA PHE A 717 -12.40 30.53 3.58
C PHE A 717 -13.83 30.02 3.71
N PHE A 718 -14.41 30.28 4.87
CA PHE A 718 -15.74 29.85 5.25
C PHE A 718 -16.32 30.88 6.25
N ASP A 719 -17.58 31.22 6.13
CA ASP A 719 -18.23 32.15 7.06
C ASP A 719 -19.13 31.38 8.05
N ALA A 720 -18.56 30.99 9.18
CA ALA A 720 -19.30 30.29 10.23
C ALA A 720 -20.34 31.20 10.94
N LYS A 721 -20.11 32.51 10.93
CA LYS A 721 -21.00 33.47 11.62
C LYS A 721 -22.40 33.48 11.03
N GLN A 722 -22.58 33.33 9.71
CA GLN A 722 -23.88 33.26 9.08
C GLN A 722 -24.77 32.12 9.59
N TYR A 723 -24.16 31.13 10.27
CA TYR A 723 -24.84 29.97 10.88
C TYR A 723 -24.95 30.08 12.41
N GLY A 724 -24.63 31.25 12.99
CA GLY A 724 -24.72 31.48 14.43
C GLY A 724 -23.47 31.07 15.24
N SER A 725 -22.37 30.67 14.58
CA SER A 725 -21.11 30.41 15.23
C SER A 725 -20.39 31.72 15.62
N ARG A 726 -19.61 31.69 16.69
CA ARG A 726 -18.79 32.82 17.15
C ARG A 726 -17.40 32.84 16.50
N LEU A 727 -17.01 31.84 15.72
CA LEU A 727 -15.68 31.77 15.11
C LEU A 727 -15.49 32.84 14.03
N THR A 728 -14.34 33.50 14.11
CA THR A 728 -13.85 34.42 13.09
C THR A 728 -12.57 33.84 12.48
N HIS A 729 -12.60 33.45 11.19
CA HIS A 729 -11.51 32.79 10.52
C HIS A 729 -10.38 33.75 10.13
N HIS A 730 -9.26 33.70 10.85
CA HIS A 730 -8.11 34.56 10.54
C HIS A 730 -6.80 33.77 10.39
N LYS A 731 -6.70 32.60 10.98
CA LYS A 731 -5.43 31.89 11.13
C LYS A 731 -5.28 30.77 10.11
N PRO A 732 -4.35 30.88 9.15
CA PRO A 732 -3.96 29.73 8.34
C PRO A 732 -3.15 28.75 9.17
N LEU A 733 -3.24 27.46 8.83
CA LEU A 733 -2.33 26.44 9.35
C LEU A 733 -0.99 26.53 8.63
N TRP A 734 0.07 26.76 9.39
CA TRP A 734 1.44 26.52 8.94
C TRP A 734 1.96 25.27 9.59
N ARG A 735 2.58 24.38 8.80
CA ARG A 735 3.27 23.20 9.31
C ARG A 735 4.69 23.19 8.79
N PHE A 736 5.64 23.08 9.70
CA PHE A 736 7.05 22.86 9.40
C PHE A 736 7.44 21.46 9.86
N GLU A 737 8.11 20.70 8.98
CA GLU A 737 8.66 19.40 9.31
C GLU A 737 10.12 19.34 8.83
N LEU A 738 11.03 18.98 9.73
CA LEU A 738 12.43 18.70 9.45
C LEU A 738 12.72 17.25 9.81
N ARG A 739 13.15 16.48 8.82
CA ARG A 739 13.58 15.10 9.00
C ARG A 739 15.05 14.98 8.63
N ASN A 740 15.88 14.64 9.61
CA ASN A 740 17.31 14.42 9.45
C ASN A 740 17.56 12.93 9.32
N THR A 741 17.95 12.46 8.13
CA THR A 741 18.27 11.04 7.86
C THR A 741 19.77 10.89 7.66
N PHE A 742 20.38 10.00 8.44
CA PHE A 742 21.79 9.62 8.36
C PHE A 742 21.90 8.17 7.87
N VAL A 743 22.47 7.99 6.69
CA VAL A 743 22.76 6.66 6.12
C VAL A 743 24.21 6.31 6.42
N LEU A 744 24.37 5.49 7.44
CA LEU A 744 25.68 5.15 7.99
C LEU A 744 26.21 3.85 7.36
N PRO A 745 27.53 3.60 7.42
CA PRO A 745 28.13 2.33 6.98
C PRO A 745 27.49 1.11 7.63
N HIS A 746 27.72 -0.07 7.06
CA HIS A 746 27.23 -1.36 7.57
C HIS A 746 25.71 -1.45 7.73
N SER A 747 24.94 -0.79 6.87
CA SER A 747 23.47 -0.84 6.85
C SER A 747 22.81 -0.32 8.13
N TRP A 748 23.38 0.69 8.76
CA TRP A 748 22.74 1.49 9.78
C TRP A 748 22.04 2.70 9.17
N THR A 749 20.86 3.05 9.68
CA THR A 749 20.16 4.29 9.34
C THR A 749 19.62 4.91 10.62
N ALA A 750 19.93 6.19 10.85
CA ALA A 750 19.38 6.98 11.95
C ALA A 750 18.49 8.09 11.39
N VAL A 751 17.35 8.32 12.02
CA VAL A 751 16.40 9.37 11.64
C VAL A 751 16.03 10.17 12.87
N LEU A 752 16.10 11.50 12.78
CA LEU A 752 15.60 12.44 13.78
C LEU A 752 14.60 13.36 13.09
N GLY A 753 13.34 13.33 13.54
CA GLY A 753 12.24 14.11 13.02
C GLY A 753 11.78 15.17 14.02
N VAL A 754 11.53 16.38 13.52
CA VAL A 754 10.89 17.48 14.26
C VAL A 754 9.70 17.96 13.45
N ARG A 755 8.55 18.10 14.07
CA ARG A 755 7.33 18.66 13.48
C ARG A 755 6.81 19.79 14.36
N VAL A 756 6.41 20.88 13.73
CA VAL A 756 5.79 22.03 14.38
C VAL A 756 4.55 22.43 13.56
N ALA A 757 3.44 22.66 14.22
CA ALA A 757 2.22 23.20 13.64
C ALA A 757 1.82 24.49 14.36
N SER A 758 1.34 25.47 13.63
CA SER A 758 0.84 26.74 14.21
C SER A 758 -0.59 26.59 14.72
N ASP A 759 -1.08 27.57 15.46
CA ASP A 759 -2.51 27.82 15.61
C ASP A 759 -3.16 27.93 14.22
N ALA A 760 -4.42 27.49 14.10
CA ALA A 760 -5.17 27.55 12.86
C ALA A 760 -6.67 27.55 13.10
N ASP A 761 -7.45 28.01 12.10
CA ASP A 761 -8.89 27.94 12.08
C ASP A 761 -9.35 27.08 10.89
N ASP A 762 -10.29 26.16 11.15
CA ASP A 762 -11.02 25.37 10.15
C ASP A 762 -12.51 25.78 10.18
N GLU A 763 -13.42 25.09 9.50
CA GLU A 763 -14.83 25.56 9.29
C GLU A 763 -15.50 26.09 10.56
N PHE A 764 -15.61 25.28 11.63
CA PHE A 764 -16.19 25.67 12.91
C PHE A 764 -15.19 25.53 14.07
N GLN A 765 -13.94 25.22 13.78
CA GLN A 765 -12.97 24.84 14.80
C GLN A 765 -11.72 25.73 14.75
N SER A 766 -11.21 26.07 15.91
CA SER A 766 -9.86 26.65 16.11
C SER A 766 -8.97 25.63 16.78
N VAL A 767 -7.79 25.36 16.23
CA VAL A 767 -6.80 24.46 16.79
C VAL A 767 -5.57 25.24 17.27
N LYS A 768 -4.94 24.76 18.33
CA LYS A 768 -3.73 25.35 18.89
C LYS A 768 -2.48 24.70 18.31
N HIS A 769 -1.37 25.41 18.43
CA HIS A 769 -0.06 24.91 18.01
C HIS A 769 0.36 23.67 18.81
N TYR A 770 1.15 22.83 18.17
CA TYR A 770 1.85 21.71 18.82
C TYR A 770 3.17 21.44 18.12
N TRP A 771 4.04 20.69 18.81
CA TRP A 771 5.28 20.22 18.20
C TRP A 771 5.61 18.81 18.70
N THR A 772 6.34 18.05 17.91
CA THR A 772 6.77 16.69 18.28
C THR A 772 8.18 16.42 17.80
N VAL A 773 8.89 15.58 18.56
CA VAL A 773 10.20 15.05 18.18
C VAL A 773 10.16 13.54 18.27
N GLY A 774 10.65 12.89 17.21
CA GLY A 774 10.79 11.43 17.16
C GLY A 774 12.16 11.02 16.64
N ALA A 775 12.64 9.87 17.07
CA ALA A 775 13.92 9.31 16.67
C ALA A 775 13.77 7.82 16.29
N ARG A 776 14.55 7.37 15.30
CA ARG A 776 14.57 5.97 14.86
C ARG A 776 15.99 5.52 14.53
N ILE A 777 16.32 4.29 14.85
CA ILE A 777 17.57 3.65 14.48
C ILE A 777 17.23 2.29 13.86
N ASN A 778 17.63 2.09 12.62
CA ASN A 778 17.43 0.87 11.86
C ASN A 778 18.75 0.16 11.63
N LYS A 779 18.76 -1.16 11.75
CA LYS A 779 19.88 -2.01 11.41
C LYS A 779 19.42 -3.22 10.59
N SER A 780 20.09 -3.46 9.47
CA SER A 780 19.86 -4.66 8.66
C SER A 780 20.99 -5.66 8.85
N PHE A 781 20.64 -6.95 8.91
CA PHE A 781 21.56 -8.07 9.03
C PHE A 781 21.29 -9.09 7.92
N PHE A 782 22.23 -10.02 7.67
CA PHE A 782 22.08 -11.16 6.76
C PHE A 782 21.57 -10.75 5.37
N LYS A 783 22.29 -9.81 4.71
CA LYS A 783 21.86 -9.24 3.41
C LYS A 783 20.41 -8.72 3.41
N LYS A 784 20.02 -8.05 4.49
CA LYS A 784 18.68 -7.50 4.74
C LYS A 784 17.58 -8.56 4.99
N ALA A 785 17.91 -9.81 5.31
CA ALA A 785 16.95 -10.81 5.71
C ALA A 785 16.36 -10.52 7.09
N LEU A 786 17.14 -9.92 8.01
CA LEU A 786 16.69 -9.51 9.33
C LEU A 786 16.84 -7.99 9.45
N LEU A 787 15.74 -7.32 9.81
CA LEU A 787 15.67 -5.89 10.07
C LEU A 787 15.29 -5.67 11.53
N VAL A 788 16.02 -4.78 12.20
CA VAL A 788 15.74 -4.36 13.58
C VAL A 788 15.57 -2.85 13.57
N ASN A 789 14.43 -2.38 14.08
CA ASN A 789 14.06 -0.97 14.16
C ASN A 789 13.72 -0.64 15.61
N LEU A 790 14.52 0.23 16.23
CA LEU A 790 14.23 0.85 17.52
C LEU A 790 13.74 2.27 17.25
N TYR A 791 12.63 2.66 17.87
CA TYR A 791 12.03 3.98 17.66
C TYR A 791 11.47 4.57 18.94
N ALA A 792 11.43 5.89 18.96
CA ALA A 792 10.74 6.68 19.98
C ALA A 792 10.00 7.83 19.28
N ASP A 793 8.71 7.93 19.50
CA ASP A 793 7.84 8.98 18.99
C ASP A 793 7.38 9.88 20.14
N ASP A 794 7.15 11.16 19.87
CA ASP A 794 6.77 12.20 20.83
C ASP A 794 7.59 12.17 22.13
N ILE A 795 8.93 12.17 21.97
CA ILE A 795 9.90 11.99 23.07
C ILE A 795 9.63 12.93 24.25
N PHE A 796 9.17 14.15 23.98
CA PHE A 796 8.97 15.20 24.97
C PHE A 796 7.53 15.34 25.49
N LYS A 797 6.60 14.45 25.06
CA LYS A 797 5.17 14.51 25.43
C LYS A 797 4.51 15.84 25.06
N THR A 798 4.72 16.29 23.83
CA THR A 798 4.30 17.62 23.34
C THR A 798 3.25 17.56 22.23
N SER A 799 2.75 16.36 21.85
CA SER A 799 1.69 16.15 20.85
C SER A 799 0.29 16.45 21.38
N GLN A 800 0.16 17.35 22.36
CA GLN A 800 -1.11 17.70 22.96
C GLN A 800 -2.06 18.31 21.94
N GLU A 801 -3.24 17.75 21.80
CA GLU A 801 -4.29 18.25 20.89
C GLU A 801 -5.19 19.23 21.68
N ARG A 802 -5.23 20.48 21.25
CA ARG A 802 -6.06 21.54 21.85
C ARG A 802 -6.89 22.17 20.76
N TRP A 803 -8.19 22.14 20.93
CA TRP A 803 -9.09 22.78 19.98
C TRP A 803 -10.34 23.30 20.65
N THR A 804 -10.97 24.29 20.00
CA THR A 804 -12.30 24.80 20.35
C THR A 804 -13.17 24.71 19.13
N THR A 805 -14.31 24.03 19.25
CA THR A 805 -15.36 24.05 18.23
C THR A 805 -16.42 25.05 18.66
N TYR A 806 -16.63 26.04 17.82
CA TYR A 806 -17.61 27.12 18.01
C TYR A 806 -18.91 26.71 17.33
N GLY A 807 -19.74 26.01 18.07
CA GLY A 807 -21.02 25.50 17.60
C GLY A 807 -22.11 26.56 17.46
N ILE A 808 -23.35 26.11 17.35
CA ILE A 808 -24.53 26.94 17.29
C ILE A 808 -25.17 26.96 18.69
N GLY A 809 -25.14 28.13 19.33
CA GLY A 809 -25.57 28.28 20.72
C GLY A 809 -24.65 27.64 21.77
N THR A 810 -23.48 27.16 21.37
CA THR A 810 -22.56 26.44 22.26
C THR A 810 -21.12 26.51 21.79
N ASN A 811 -20.16 26.34 22.72
CA ASN A 811 -18.76 26.08 22.40
C ASN A 811 -18.31 24.82 23.13
N ILE A 812 -17.40 24.06 22.51
CA ILE A 812 -16.72 22.94 23.15
C ILE A 812 -15.22 23.15 22.98
N THR A 813 -14.52 23.24 24.09
CA THR A 813 -13.06 23.29 24.14
C THR A 813 -12.54 21.96 24.66
N LYS A 814 -11.62 21.33 23.94
CA LYS A 814 -10.95 20.09 24.38
C LYS A 814 -9.44 20.29 24.40
N ASP A 815 -8.84 19.87 25.50
CA ASP A 815 -7.39 19.72 25.67
C ASP A 815 -7.13 18.25 25.99
N CYS A 816 -6.43 17.52 25.13
CA CYS A 816 -6.21 16.10 25.31
C CYS A 816 -4.81 15.65 24.89
N TYR A 817 -4.36 14.58 25.56
CA TYR A 817 -3.14 13.86 25.24
C TYR A 817 -3.44 12.39 24.95
N ASN A 818 -3.21 11.95 23.70
CA ASN A 818 -3.59 10.63 23.18
C ASN A 818 -2.55 9.51 23.42
N PHE A 819 -1.73 9.61 24.48
CA PHE A 819 -0.63 8.68 24.79
C PHE A 819 0.32 8.43 23.60
N ASP A 820 0.65 9.50 22.85
CA ASP A 820 1.47 9.40 21.62
C ASP A 820 2.95 9.11 21.92
N ARG A 821 3.42 9.43 23.14
CA ARG A 821 4.79 9.11 23.54
C ARG A 821 4.97 7.59 23.57
N THR A 822 5.70 7.10 22.59
CA THR A 822 5.87 5.66 22.36
C THR A 822 7.36 5.33 22.24
N ILE A 823 7.79 4.26 22.89
CA ILE A 823 9.05 3.60 22.61
C ILE A 823 8.75 2.17 22.10
N GLY A 824 9.41 1.75 21.04
CA GLY A 824 9.11 0.44 20.47
C GLY A 824 10.29 -0.18 19.72
N LEU A 825 10.24 -1.50 19.66
CA LEU A 825 11.17 -2.36 18.92
C LEU A 825 10.38 -3.17 17.90
N THR A 826 10.80 -3.12 16.64
CA THR A 826 10.26 -3.96 15.57
C THR A 826 11.37 -4.85 15.02
N VAL A 827 11.10 -6.14 14.97
CA VAL A 827 11.97 -7.14 14.36
C VAL A 827 11.25 -7.76 13.17
N THR A 828 11.84 -7.65 11.99
CA THR A 828 11.31 -8.22 10.75
C THR A 828 12.28 -9.26 10.22
N TYR A 829 11.81 -10.49 10.02
CA TYR A 829 12.59 -11.55 9.38
C TYR A 829 11.92 -11.99 8.08
N ASN A 830 12.73 -12.12 7.05
CA ASN A 830 12.29 -12.42 5.70
C ASN A 830 13.14 -13.55 5.12
N PHE A 831 12.51 -14.67 4.81
CA PHE A 831 13.11 -15.79 4.11
C PHE A 831 12.50 -15.95 2.72
N ASN A 832 13.31 -15.90 1.68
CA ASN A 832 12.91 -16.07 0.27
C ASN A 832 11.66 -15.25 -0.12
N VAL A 833 11.50 -14.07 0.48
CA VAL A 833 10.32 -13.22 0.24
C VAL A 833 10.40 -12.62 -1.15
N THR A 834 9.36 -12.86 -1.92
CA THR A 834 9.21 -12.38 -3.28
C THR A 834 7.85 -11.69 -3.43
N ARG A 835 7.69 -10.95 -4.51
CA ARG A 835 6.45 -10.23 -4.85
C ARG A 835 5.23 -11.16 -4.86
N SER A 836 4.09 -10.72 -4.32
CA SER A 836 2.80 -11.38 -4.57
C SER A 836 2.40 -11.26 -6.05
N LYS A 837 1.91 -12.31 -6.62
CA LYS A 837 1.37 -12.34 -7.98
C LYS A 837 -0.09 -11.85 -8.04
N TYR A 838 -0.73 -11.58 -6.91
CA TYR A 838 -2.13 -11.14 -6.85
C TYR A 838 -2.31 -9.81 -7.60
N LYS A 839 -3.21 -9.78 -8.59
CA LYS A 839 -3.45 -8.64 -9.47
C LYS A 839 -4.82 -8.00 -9.24
N GLY A 840 -5.67 -8.56 -8.38
CA GLY A 840 -7.01 -8.04 -8.10
C GLY A 840 -6.96 -6.65 -7.46
N THR A 841 -7.77 -5.72 -7.96
CA THR A 841 -7.90 -4.34 -7.46
C THR A 841 -9.12 -4.15 -6.57
N GLY A 842 -9.98 -5.19 -6.47
CA GLY A 842 -11.27 -5.15 -5.77
C GLY A 842 -12.31 -4.29 -6.50
N ALA A 843 -13.56 -4.52 -6.16
CA ALA A 843 -14.71 -3.73 -6.61
C ALA A 843 -15.43 -3.16 -5.37
N GLY A 844 -16.17 -2.05 -5.51
CA GLY A 844 -16.94 -1.46 -4.42
C GLY A 844 -16.11 -0.88 -3.27
N ASN A 845 -14.83 -0.53 -3.48
CA ASN A 845 -13.93 -0.09 -2.39
C ASN A 845 -14.43 1.17 -1.66
N ASP A 846 -15.17 2.05 -2.34
CA ASP A 846 -15.71 3.26 -1.75
C ASP A 846 -16.86 2.99 -0.80
N GLU A 847 -17.85 2.19 -1.25
CA GLU A 847 -18.97 1.79 -0.41
C GLU A 847 -18.45 1.00 0.78
N LYS A 848 -17.45 0.14 0.56
CA LYS A 848 -16.78 -0.60 1.63
C LYS A 848 -16.14 0.33 2.68
N SER A 849 -15.57 1.47 2.27
CA SER A 849 -14.99 2.46 3.20
C SER A 849 -16.06 3.25 3.99
N ARG A 850 -17.32 3.28 3.53
CA ARG A 850 -18.46 3.93 4.18
C ARG A 850 -19.20 2.99 5.16
N LEU A 851 -19.00 1.66 5.02
CA LEU A 851 -19.53 0.62 5.87
C LEU A 851 -18.77 0.50 7.20
#